data_4f9987c734a35ad41c08a9d3a6e9cc66
#
_entry.id   4f9987c734a35ad41c08a9d3a6e9cc66
#
_cell.length_a   1.000
_cell.length_b   1.000
_cell.length_c   1.000
_cell.angle_alpha   90.00
_cell.angle_beta   90.00
_cell.angle_gamma   90.00
#
_symmetry.space_group_name_H-M   'P 1'
#
loop_
_entity.id
_entity.type
_entity.pdbx_description
1 polymer ?
#
loop_
_entity_poly.entity_id
_entity_poly.type
_entity_poly.pdbx_seq_one_letter_code
_entity_poly.pdbx_strand_id
1 'polypeptide(L)'
;MQGSYQEFASVFERHKADYPTLKRAGRILKEPTDVVGRSYRRVADILKNRDKGNLSLTAEAGTGKSTYVTGFVYSEEAKRNSMFGIWIDWIRLMENPNGDKSAEIQRGLLNLFDEVEAYARRFNVIPVIIIDEFHKIMMTNEDCAEDLKPILEKSSKYGFRVIAISTSSEWNKWVAGNLPLDQRFQRLNLEELTRDDTIMALMNQVAYYGLTDVTSPRIYGEIYDISKQYLPMNAQPRASLDILSSMIGIVTDYLYFENGEEKAKYYSPEEMGYPSEYLLNHYVLAQVIESRFNIDIDHKVNIRKLEKDIKTRVYGQDYAIEQFLGLVQRARMGFNDKTRPLVSVIFTGPTGSGKTQLTKEVSAGLGVKLSRFDMTLYSDPSTALAFVIDLVKAAWSHPNGIILLDEIEKSCKEVINTLFAVLDDARLADGTNSERVISFAGNIIVLTTNVGSKLYQSISKTGAAVEMSAIYSAFEGENFNVALLGRVDKVIPFMPLTIKVNERIVNYTLRERLETSVTKQRDYLVDPTVIGHIIRDKTPSDSERGGARNMKRILSDYVLEPLSFFIDRQDPKTGYFHEFPVVIGIKGHVRHKYQDQGDINSGTIVLKECHSFATVDAVLAKLGELHGVTFKADQLFMPIDDYASAQDLLIAFNKAYTTHGVTYFKTVAYFNQANEETEVLLANGDDTTI
;
A
#
# COMPACT_ATOMS: atom_id res chain seq x y z
N MET A 1 9.67 -35.13 44.96
CA MET A 1 10.97 -34.87 44.29
C MET A 1 11.01 -33.40 43.90
N GLN A 2 12.01 -32.62 44.32
CA GLN A 2 12.32 -31.33 43.70
C GLN A 2 13.31 -31.60 42.57
N GLY A 3 12.84 -31.88 41.40
CA GLY A 3 13.68 -32.18 40.23
C GLY A 3 13.61 -31.10 39.17
N SER A 4 14.62 -31.04 38.30
CA SER A 4 14.56 -30.23 37.08
C SER A 4 13.53 -30.76 36.09
N TYR A 5 13.07 -29.93 35.16
CA TYR A 5 12.18 -30.39 34.08
C TYR A 5 12.77 -31.58 33.31
N GLN A 6 14.07 -31.55 33.08
CA GLN A 6 14.79 -32.65 32.36
C GLN A 6 14.75 -33.98 33.13
N GLU A 7 14.86 -33.92 34.48
CA GLU A 7 14.72 -35.10 35.33
C GLU A 7 13.31 -35.70 35.26
N PHE A 8 12.28 -34.84 35.34
CA PHE A 8 10.89 -35.26 35.18
C PHE A 8 10.61 -35.81 33.77
N ALA A 9 11.15 -35.18 32.72
CA ALA A 9 11.07 -35.61 31.35
C ALA A 9 11.68 -37.03 31.16
N SER A 10 12.85 -37.28 31.77
CA SER A 10 13.48 -38.60 31.76
C SER A 10 12.63 -39.68 32.44
N VAL A 11 11.98 -39.35 33.53
CA VAL A 11 11.05 -40.26 34.26
C VAL A 11 9.83 -40.54 33.37
N PHE A 12 9.26 -39.51 32.75
CA PHE A 12 8.13 -39.65 31.85
C PHE A 12 8.46 -40.56 30.65
N GLU A 13 9.57 -40.30 29.96
CA GLU A 13 9.99 -41.11 28.81
C GLU A 13 10.20 -42.56 29.15
N ARG A 14 10.71 -42.90 30.33
CA ARG A 14 10.89 -44.31 30.79
C ARG A 14 9.59 -45.02 31.09
N HIS A 15 8.55 -44.30 31.54
CA HIS A 15 7.32 -44.90 32.03
C HIS A 15 6.08 -44.62 31.18
N LYS A 16 6.19 -43.80 30.13
CA LYS A 16 5.05 -43.47 29.28
C LYS A 16 4.39 -44.67 28.60
N ALA A 17 5.08 -45.80 28.49
CA ALA A 17 4.52 -47.02 27.96
C ALA A 17 3.37 -47.58 28.81
N ASP A 18 3.35 -47.28 30.13
CA ASP A 18 2.32 -47.67 31.08
C ASP A 18 1.02 -46.86 30.93
N TYR A 19 1.04 -45.79 30.12
CA TYR A 19 -0.03 -44.78 29.92
C TYR A 19 -0.31 -44.59 28.42
N PRO A 20 -1.17 -45.40 27.81
CA PRO A 20 -1.35 -45.47 26.36
C PRO A 20 -1.76 -44.13 25.72
N THR A 21 -2.66 -43.38 26.36
CA THR A 21 -3.12 -42.09 25.85
C THR A 21 -2.06 -41.00 25.97
N LEU A 22 -1.36 -40.93 27.11
CA LEU A 22 -0.21 -40.07 27.31
C LEU A 22 0.94 -40.39 26.36
N LYS A 23 1.20 -41.70 26.11
CA LYS A 23 2.19 -42.15 25.13
C LYS A 23 1.87 -41.67 23.72
N ARG A 24 0.59 -41.70 23.35
CA ARG A 24 0.12 -41.33 22.00
C ARG A 24 0.06 -39.80 21.81
N ALA A 25 -0.53 -39.10 22.75
CA ALA A 25 -0.87 -37.67 22.60
C ALA A 25 0.08 -36.75 23.36
N GLY A 26 0.76 -37.24 24.42
CA GLY A 26 1.65 -36.44 25.25
C GLY A 26 3.05 -36.30 24.66
N ARG A 27 3.58 -35.09 24.70
CA ARG A 27 4.97 -34.81 24.28
C ARG A 27 5.68 -33.94 25.31
N ILE A 28 6.99 -34.19 25.43
CA ILE A 28 7.90 -33.33 26.17
C ILE A 28 8.25 -32.12 25.37
N LEU A 29 8.33 -30.98 26.01
CA LEU A 29 8.76 -29.73 25.41
C LEU A 29 10.29 -29.65 25.36
N LYS A 30 10.83 -29.07 24.30
CA LYS A 30 12.23 -28.62 24.27
C LYS A 30 12.35 -27.27 24.97
N GLU A 31 13.52 -27.01 25.56
CA GLU A 31 13.80 -25.70 26.14
C GLU A 31 13.69 -24.63 25.07
N PRO A 32 12.93 -23.56 25.33
CA PRO A 32 12.75 -22.52 24.32
C PRO A 32 13.99 -21.61 24.27
N THR A 33 14.34 -21.20 23.06
CA THR A 33 15.54 -20.39 22.79
C THR A 33 15.27 -18.88 22.80
N ASP A 34 14.02 -18.48 22.66
CA ASP A 34 13.55 -17.11 22.51
C ASP A 34 12.81 -16.59 23.76
N VAL A 35 13.05 -17.17 24.91
CA VAL A 35 12.46 -16.73 26.19
C VAL A 35 13.00 -15.35 26.56
N VAL A 36 12.08 -14.42 26.71
CA VAL A 36 12.35 -13.11 27.26
C VAL A 36 11.90 -13.08 28.72
N GLY A 37 12.58 -12.31 29.56
CA GLY A 37 12.42 -12.26 31.00
C GLY A 37 11.04 -11.86 31.55
N ARG A 38 9.98 -12.55 31.12
CA ARG A 38 8.63 -12.41 31.66
C ARG A 38 8.51 -13.13 32.99
N SER A 39 7.85 -12.52 33.94
CA SER A 39 7.59 -13.14 35.24
C SER A 39 6.57 -14.28 35.12
N TYR A 40 6.92 -15.46 35.59
CA TYR A 40 6.04 -16.63 35.66
C TYR A 40 5.28 -16.71 37.00
N ARG A 41 5.51 -15.78 37.92
CA ARG A 41 4.93 -15.82 39.27
C ARG A 41 3.40 -15.93 39.25
N ARG A 42 2.75 -15.14 38.39
CA ARG A 42 1.28 -15.15 38.25
C ARG A 42 0.74 -16.49 37.76
N VAL A 43 1.44 -17.12 36.81
CA VAL A 43 1.10 -18.49 36.35
C VAL A 43 1.21 -19.48 37.47
N ALA A 44 2.35 -19.46 38.23
CA ALA A 44 2.55 -20.34 39.37
C ALA A 44 1.50 -20.11 40.45
N ASP A 45 1.12 -18.85 40.74
CA ASP A 45 0.12 -18.54 41.77
C ASP A 45 -1.28 -19.04 41.37
N ILE A 46 -1.65 -18.95 40.10
CA ILE A 46 -2.90 -19.54 39.57
C ILE A 46 -2.88 -21.07 39.72
N LEU A 47 -1.82 -21.72 39.24
CA LEU A 47 -1.71 -23.18 39.24
C LEU A 47 -1.58 -23.79 40.65
N LYS A 48 -1.13 -23.01 41.65
CA LYS A 48 -1.12 -23.41 43.07
C LYS A 48 -2.49 -23.35 43.74
N ASN A 49 -3.45 -22.67 43.13
CA ASN A 49 -4.78 -22.57 43.71
C ASN A 49 -5.44 -23.96 43.81
N ARG A 50 -5.96 -24.29 44.99
CA ARG A 50 -6.56 -25.60 45.25
C ARG A 50 -7.98 -25.73 44.74
N ASP A 51 -8.67 -24.62 44.53
CA ASP A 51 -10.08 -24.62 44.10
C ASP A 51 -10.22 -24.32 42.59
N LYS A 52 -9.37 -23.43 42.09
CA LYS A 52 -9.39 -22.98 40.67
C LYS A 52 -7.95 -22.95 40.14
N GLY A 53 -7.32 -24.10 40.04
CA GLY A 53 -5.91 -24.24 39.63
C GLY A 53 -5.69 -24.41 38.13
N ASN A 54 -6.68 -24.12 37.28
CA ASN A 54 -6.51 -24.21 35.83
C ASN A 54 -6.40 -22.80 35.22
N LEU A 55 -5.57 -22.66 34.22
CA LEU A 55 -5.26 -21.40 33.54
C LEU A 55 -5.77 -21.40 32.12
N SER A 56 -6.49 -20.35 31.73
CA SER A 56 -6.64 -20.00 30.33
C SER A 56 -5.65 -18.88 29.96
N LEU A 57 -4.74 -19.18 29.05
CA LEU A 57 -3.79 -18.23 28.52
C LEU A 57 -4.30 -17.72 27.18
N THR A 58 -4.75 -16.47 27.16
CA THR A 58 -5.27 -15.84 25.95
C THR A 58 -4.37 -14.71 25.49
N ALA A 59 -4.27 -14.50 24.20
CA ALA A 59 -3.58 -13.37 23.58
C ALA A 59 -3.78 -13.38 22.06
N GLU A 60 -3.39 -12.31 21.41
CA GLU A 60 -3.35 -12.25 19.95
C GLU A 60 -2.39 -13.30 19.34
N ALA A 61 -2.65 -13.66 18.08
CA ALA A 61 -1.78 -14.59 17.37
C ALA A 61 -0.37 -13.98 17.21
N GLY A 62 0.67 -14.76 17.54
CA GLY A 62 2.06 -14.29 17.40
C GLY A 62 2.68 -13.60 18.61
N THR A 63 1.97 -13.48 19.73
CA THR A 63 2.49 -12.90 21.00
C THR A 63 3.44 -13.83 21.77
N GLY A 64 3.69 -15.05 21.29
CA GLY A 64 4.59 -15.99 21.96
C GLY A 64 3.94 -16.79 23.08
N LYS A 65 2.60 -17.05 23.04
CA LYS A 65 1.88 -17.85 24.06
C LYS A 65 2.53 -19.21 24.34
N SER A 66 2.83 -19.96 23.30
CA SER A 66 3.42 -21.30 23.42
C SER A 66 4.82 -21.25 23.99
N THR A 67 5.66 -20.30 23.56
CA THR A 67 6.99 -20.03 24.13
C THR A 67 6.92 -19.64 25.59
N TYR A 68 5.95 -18.78 25.97
CA TYR A 68 5.77 -18.36 27.36
C TYR A 68 5.43 -19.53 28.29
N VAL A 69 4.52 -20.42 27.88
CA VAL A 69 4.17 -21.60 28.64
C VAL A 69 5.35 -22.60 28.71
N THR A 70 6.07 -22.77 27.60
CA THR A 70 7.29 -23.59 27.59
C THR A 70 8.35 -23.03 28.55
N GLY A 71 8.58 -21.71 28.53
CA GLY A 71 9.48 -21.04 29.47
C GLY A 71 9.05 -21.21 30.94
N PHE A 72 7.75 -21.18 31.21
CA PHE A 72 7.23 -21.43 32.53
C PHE A 72 7.61 -22.83 33.06
N VAL A 73 7.45 -23.89 32.26
CA VAL A 73 7.74 -25.26 32.73
C VAL A 73 9.23 -25.51 33.01
N TYR A 74 10.12 -24.73 32.40
CA TYR A 74 11.55 -24.73 32.67
C TYR A 74 11.96 -23.78 33.83
N SER A 75 11.03 -22.97 34.32
CA SER A 75 11.32 -21.94 35.35
C SER A 75 11.55 -22.52 36.74
N GLU A 76 12.24 -21.76 37.57
CA GLU A 76 12.41 -22.08 39.00
C GLU A 76 11.08 -22.09 39.76
N GLU A 77 10.08 -21.34 39.33
CA GLU A 77 8.72 -21.38 39.87
C GLU A 77 8.06 -22.74 39.69
N ALA A 78 8.17 -23.32 38.48
CA ALA A 78 7.64 -24.65 38.20
C ALA A 78 8.40 -25.73 39.01
N LYS A 79 9.73 -25.66 39.04
CA LYS A 79 10.59 -26.58 39.77
C LYS A 79 10.28 -26.60 41.25
N ARG A 80 10.20 -25.43 41.93
CA ARG A 80 9.88 -25.29 43.37
C ARG A 80 8.53 -25.89 43.74
N ASN A 81 7.59 -25.94 42.80
CA ASN A 81 6.26 -26.47 43.02
C ASN A 81 6.10 -27.91 42.48
N SER A 82 7.17 -28.58 42.07
CA SER A 82 7.16 -29.94 41.48
C SER A 82 6.17 -30.05 40.29
N MET A 83 6.05 -28.98 39.51
CA MET A 83 5.17 -28.91 38.33
C MET A 83 5.92 -29.43 37.11
N PHE A 84 5.28 -30.34 36.38
CA PHE A 84 5.83 -30.95 35.18
C PHE A 84 4.89 -30.78 33.98
N GLY A 85 5.27 -29.97 32.99
CA GLY A 85 4.47 -29.68 31.82
C GLY A 85 4.47 -30.81 30.79
N ILE A 86 3.29 -31.23 30.39
CA ILE A 86 3.08 -32.23 29.30
C ILE A 86 2.20 -31.52 28.25
N TRP A 87 2.74 -31.37 27.05
CA TRP A 87 2.00 -30.83 25.93
C TRP A 87 1.15 -31.90 25.27
N ILE A 88 -0.13 -31.60 25.03
CA ILE A 88 -1.05 -32.53 24.43
C ILE A 88 -1.34 -32.15 22.99
N ASP A 89 -1.07 -33.09 22.11
CA ASP A 89 -1.54 -33.06 20.74
C ASP A 89 -2.99 -33.62 20.72
N TRP A 90 -3.95 -32.68 20.72
CA TRP A 90 -5.36 -33.06 20.84
C TRP A 90 -5.88 -33.90 19.65
N ILE A 91 -5.24 -33.79 18.45
CA ILE A 91 -5.59 -34.62 17.29
C ILE A 91 -5.26 -36.09 17.57
N ARG A 92 -4.18 -36.36 18.29
CA ARG A 92 -3.74 -37.69 18.67
C ARG A 92 -4.50 -38.30 19.85
N LEU A 93 -5.48 -37.58 20.41
CA LEU A 93 -6.41 -38.17 21.37
C LEU A 93 -7.36 -39.17 20.71
N MET A 94 -7.68 -38.99 19.43
CA MET A 94 -8.50 -39.95 18.67
C MET A 94 -7.77 -41.27 18.45
N GLU A 95 -8.44 -42.39 18.79
CA GLU A 95 -7.92 -43.74 18.53
C GLU A 95 -8.19 -44.18 17.10
N ASN A 96 -9.38 -43.83 16.60
CA ASN A 96 -9.81 -44.14 15.25
C ASN A 96 -10.12 -42.83 14.47
N PRO A 97 -9.17 -42.28 13.68
CA PRO A 97 -9.39 -41.07 12.91
C PRO A 97 -10.52 -41.12 11.89
N ASN A 98 -10.98 -42.34 11.52
CA ASN A 98 -12.09 -42.54 10.59
C ASN A 98 -13.44 -42.79 11.30
N GLY A 99 -13.45 -42.76 12.62
CA GLY A 99 -14.66 -42.85 13.45
C GLY A 99 -15.38 -41.53 13.63
N ASP A 100 -16.37 -41.53 14.53
CA ASP A 100 -17.01 -40.31 14.98
C ASP A 100 -15.99 -39.49 15.77
N LYS A 101 -15.51 -38.39 15.16
CA LYS A 101 -14.48 -37.53 15.73
C LYS A 101 -14.87 -36.97 17.10
N SER A 102 -16.15 -36.66 17.28
CA SER A 102 -16.68 -36.15 18.51
C SER A 102 -16.56 -37.12 19.65
N ALA A 103 -17.06 -38.34 19.46
CA ALA A 103 -17.01 -39.43 20.46
C ALA A 103 -15.56 -39.88 20.74
N GLU A 104 -14.71 -39.89 19.71
CA GLU A 104 -13.30 -40.30 19.86
C GLU A 104 -12.50 -39.27 20.68
N ILE A 105 -12.69 -37.96 20.46
CA ILE A 105 -12.04 -36.90 21.24
C ILE A 105 -12.52 -36.96 22.69
N GLN A 106 -13.82 -37.11 22.92
CA GLN A 106 -14.40 -37.21 24.26
C GLN A 106 -13.80 -38.38 25.03
N ARG A 107 -13.77 -39.58 24.44
CA ARG A 107 -13.17 -40.77 25.04
C ARG A 107 -11.68 -40.57 25.32
N GLY A 108 -10.95 -39.97 24.35
CA GLY A 108 -9.53 -39.69 24.46
C GLY A 108 -9.22 -38.72 25.60
N LEU A 109 -10.05 -37.68 25.83
CA LEU A 109 -9.91 -36.76 26.94
C LEU A 109 -10.15 -37.42 28.28
N LEU A 110 -11.20 -38.25 28.43
CA LEU A 110 -11.48 -38.98 29.66
C LEU A 110 -10.31 -39.91 30.02
N ASN A 111 -9.85 -40.71 29.08
CA ASN A 111 -8.70 -41.63 29.27
C ASN A 111 -7.42 -40.84 29.63
N LEU A 112 -7.18 -39.70 28.98
CA LEU A 112 -6.03 -38.85 29.27
C LEU A 112 -6.00 -38.41 30.73
N PHE A 113 -7.12 -37.90 31.24
CA PHE A 113 -7.16 -37.40 32.61
C PHE A 113 -7.04 -38.48 33.67
N ASP A 114 -7.61 -39.67 33.42
CA ASP A 114 -7.43 -40.81 34.29
C ASP A 114 -5.96 -41.30 34.33
N GLU A 115 -5.29 -41.34 33.18
CA GLU A 115 -3.86 -41.65 33.09
C GLU A 115 -2.98 -40.61 33.77
N VAL A 116 -3.30 -39.32 33.62
CA VAL A 116 -2.57 -38.21 34.27
C VAL A 116 -2.71 -38.25 35.79
N GLU A 117 -3.91 -38.56 36.29
CA GLU A 117 -4.13 -38.76 37.74
C GLU A 117 -3.29 -39.92 38.26
N ALA A 118 -3.31 -41.06 37.61
CA ALA A 118 -2.51 -42.23 37.99
C ALA A 118 -0.99 -41.90 37.97
N TYR A 119 -0.53 -41.16 36.95
CA TYR A 119 0.85 -40.75 36.85
C TYR A 119 1.24 -39.79 38.00
N ALA A 120 0.41 -38.79 38.30
CA ALA A 120 0.62 -37.83 39.39
C ALA A 120 0.82 -38.53 40.75
N ARG A 121 -0.06 -39.49 41.07
CA ARG A 121 -0.01 -40.29 42.31
C ARG A 121 1.23 -41.16 42.39
N ARG A 122 1.60 -41.82 41.28
CA ARG A 122 2.74 -42.77 41.24
C ARG A 122 4.09 -42.06 41.45
N PHE A 123 4.26 -40.89 40.82
CA PHE A 123 5.55 -40.20 40.80
C PHE A 123 5.63 -39.03 41.75
N ASN A 124 4.55 -38.70 42.46
CA ASN A 124 4.45 -37.57 43.40
C ASN A 124 4.88 -36.25 42.74
N VAL A 125 4.34 -35.95 41.57
CA VAL A 125 4.54 -34.74 40.78
C VAL A 125 3.20 -34.09 40.50
N ILE A 126 3.19 -32.81 40.11
CA ILE A 126 2.00 -32.11 39.64
C ILE A 126 2.11 -31.97 38.14
N PRO A 127 1.50 -32.88 37.34
CA PRO A 127 1.44 -32.73 35.90
C PRO A 127 0.66 -31.47 35.54
N VAL A 128 1.21 -30.69 34.63
CA VAL A 128 0.55 -29.53 34.02
C VAL A 128 0.25 -29.87 32.57
N ILE A 129 -1.00 -30.15 32.29
CA ILE A 129 -1.48 -30.56 30.97
C ILE A 129 -1.65 -29.26 30.14
N ILE A 130 -0.90 -29.14 29.06
CA ILE A 130 -0.90 -27.98 28.18
C ILE A 130 -1.63 -28.34 26.88
N ILE A 131 -2.73 -27.67 26.61
CA ILE A 131 -3.53 -27.86 25.39
C ILE A 131 -3.51 -26.57 24.61
N ASP A 132 -2.81 -26.58 23.48
CA ASP A 132 -2.80 -25.46 22.53
C ASP A 132 -4.02 -25.54 21.63
N GLU A 133 -4.50 -24.36 21.19
CA GLU A 133 -5.70 -24.28 20.36
C GLU A 133 -6.92 -24.95 21.03
N PHE A 134 -7.08 -24.79 22.32
CA PHE A 134 -8.13 -25.45 23.14
C PHE A 134 -9.53 -25.24 22.56
N HIS A 135 -9.80 -24.12 21.93
CA HIS A 135 -11.07 -23.83 21.25
C HIS A 135 -11.43 -24.86 20.18
N LYS A 136 -10.45 -25.51 19.53
CA LYS A 136 -10.69 -26.54 18.49
C LYS A 136 -11.40 -27.77 19.03
N ILE A 137 -11.14 -28.11 20.29
CA ILE A 137 -11.85 -29.19 20.98
C ILE A 137 -13.33 -28.82 21.08
N MET A 138 -13.64 -27.58 21.48
CA MET A 138 -15.00 -27.10 21.62
C MET A 138 -15.71 -26.96 20.27
N MET A 139 -15.00 -26.58 19.22
CA MET A 139 -15.54 -26.53 17.85
C MET A 139 -15.94 -27.90 17.32
N THR A 140 -15.21 -28.94 17.71
CA THR A 140 -15.44 -30.32 17.21
C THR A 140 -16.56 -31.02 17.94
N ASN A 141 -16.74 -30.70 19.23
CA ASN A 141 -17.77 -31.30 20.06
C ASN A 141 -18.16 -30.39 21.22
N GLU A 142 -19.36 -29.80 21.14
CA GLU A 142 -19.90 -28.99 22.22
C GLU A 142 -20.22 -29.76 23.49
N ASP A 143 -20.52 -31.08 23.37
CA ASP A 143 -20.81 -31.94 24.50
C ASP A 143 -19.57 -32.23 25.34
N CYS A 144 -18.36 -32.14 24.79
CA CYS A 144 -17.12 -32.21 25.55
C CYS A 144 -17.07 -31.23 26.73
N ALA A 145 -17.76 -30.11 26.63
CA ALA A 145 -17.80 -29.12 27.70
C ALA A 145 -18.44 -29.70 28.98
N GLU A 146 -19.46 -30.57 28.84
CA GLU A 146 -20.16 -31.16 29.99
C GLU A 146 -19.26 -32.16 30.73
N ASP A 147 -18.48 -32.94 30.00
CA ASP A 147 -17.55 -33.90 30.60
C ASP A 147 -16.31 -33.25 31.20
N LEU A 148 -15.83 -32.17 30.60
CA LEU A 148 -14.66 -31.42 31.10
C LEU A 148 -14.97 -30.69 32.41
N LYS A 149 -16.19 -30.21 32.64
CA LYS A 149 -16.57 -29.46 33.84
C LYS A 149 -16.22 -30.21 35.14
N PRO A 150 -16.70 -31.48 35.38
CA PRO A 150 -16.41 -32.20 36.61
C PRO A 150 -14.94 -32.52 36.74
N ILE A 151 -14.24 -32.78 35.65
CA ILE A 151 -12.80 -33.10 35.66
C ILE A 151 -11.99 -31.88 36.05
N LEU A 152 -12.23 -30.74 35.43
CA LEU A 152 -11.55 -29.49 35.72
C LEU A 152 -11.85 -28.95 37.12
N GLU A 153 -13.06 -29.21 37.64
CA GLU A 153 -13.39 -28.87 39.02
C GLU A 153 -12.59 -29.72 40.03
N LYS A 154 -12.37 -30.97 39.70
CA LYS A 154 -11.68 -31.91 40.58
C LYS A 154 -10.16 -31.96 40.32
N SER A 155 -9.65 -31.39 39.25
CA SER A 155 -8.23 -31.45 38.83
C SER A 155 -7.27 -31.15 39.99
N SER A 156 -7.57 -30.13 40.78
CA SER A 156 -6.76 -29.76 41.93
C SER A 156 -6.76 -30.83 43.02
N LYS A 157 -7.82 -31.60 43.15
CA LYS A 157 -7.91 -32.72 44.11
C LYS A 157 -7.17 -33.98 43.60
N TYR A 158 -7.11 -34.13 42.28
CA TYR A 158 -6.45 -35.25 41.61
C TYR A 158 -4.94 -35.02 41.39
N GLY A 159 -4.42 -33.84 41.73
CA GLY A 159 -3.00 -33.55 41.70
C GLY A 159 -2.45 -33.17 40.34
N PHE A 160 -3.27 -32.73 39.40
CA PHE A 160 -2.83 -32.18 38.11
C PHE A 160 -3.43 -30.79 37.81
N ARG A 161 -2.95 -30.12 36.80
CA ARG A 161 -3.39 -28.79 36.37
C ARG A 161 -3.56 -28.77 34.85
N VAL A 162 -4.37 -27.82 34.37
CA VAL A 162 -4.58 -27.61 32.95
C VAL A 162 -4.23 -26.16 32.55
N ILE A 163 -3.45 -25.99 31.51
CA ILE A 163 -3.25 -24.73 30.79
C ILE A 163 -3.90 -24.84 29.41
N ALA A 164 -4.96 -24.10 29.21
CA ALA A 164 -5.63 -23.99 27.93
C ALA A 164 -5.13 -22.73 27.20
N ILE A 165 -4.57 -22.90 26.01
CA ILE A 165 -4.04 -21.79 25.19
C ILE A 165 -5.01 -21.56 24.02
N SER A 166 -5.36 -20.27 23.78
CA SER A 166 -6.19 -19.85 22.66
C SER A 166 -5.94 -18.38 22.31
N THR A 167 -6.50 -17.88 21.21
CA THR A 167 -6.60 -16.45 21.04
C THR A 167 -7.74 -15.89 21.89
N SER A 168 -7.70 -14.58 22.17
CA SER A 168 -8.76 -13.93 22.96
C SER A 168 -10.12 -14.01 22.28
N SER A 169 -10.14 -13.85 20.96
CA SER A 169 -11.33 -13.92 20.12
C SER A 169 -11.93 -15.34 20.09
N GLU A 170 -11.11 -16.36 19.86
CA GLU A 170 -11.53 -17.77 19.82
C GLU A 170 -12.02 -18.26 21.18
N TRP A 171 -11.35 -17.86 22.26
CA TRP A 171 -11.84 -18.14 23.60
C TRP A 171 -13.23 -17.58 23.85
N ASN A 172 -13.42 -16.29 23.52
CA ASN A 172 -14.72 -15.63 23.72
C ASN A 172 -15.82 -16.27 22.89
N LYS A 173 -15.53 -16.70 21.68
CA LYS A 173 -16.51 -17.31 20.78
C LYS A 173 -16.90 -18.73 21.18
N TRP A 174 -15.92 -19.55 21.55
CA TRP A 174 -16.13 -21.01 21.68
C TRP A 174 -16.16 -21.53 23.13
N VAL A 175 -15.53 -20.80 24.06
CA VAL A 175 -15.42 -21.25 25.47
C VAL A 175 -16.21 -20.35 26.40
N ALA A 176 -16.10 -19.02 26.27
CA ALA A 176 -16.76 -18.09 27.18
C ALA A 176 -18.29 -18.13 27.08
N GLY A 177 -18.85 -18.54 25.95
CA GLY A 177 -20.29 -18.78 25.80
C GLY A 177 -20.83 -19.87 26.74
N ASN A 178 -19.96 -20.81 27.17
CA ASN A 178 -20.26 -21.82 28.17
C ASN A 178 -19.75 -21.35 29.54
N LEU A 179 -20.52 -20.52 30.24
CA LEU A 179 -20.16 -19.92 31.53
C LEU A 179 -19.64 -20.95 32.57
N PRO A 180 -20.28 -22.13 32.76
CA PRO A 180 -19.78 -23.13 33.70
C PRO A 180 -18.38 -23.64 33.36
N LEU A 181 -18.04 -23.83 32.10
CA LEU A 181 -16.70 -24.23 31.69
C LEU A 181 -15.70 -23.10 31.88
N ASP A 182 -16.04 -21.89 31.46
CA ASP A 182 -15.17 -20.70 31.59
C ASP A 182 -14.80 -20.43 33.05
N GLN A 183 -15.76 -20.60 33.98
CA GLN A 183 -15.54 -20.43 35.41
C GLN A 183 -14.54 -21.42 36.04
N ARG A 184 -14.17 -22.52 35.35
CA ARG A 184 -13.16 -23.49 35.79
C ARG A 184 -11.73 -23.06 35.50
N PHE A 185 -11.57 -21.98 34.71
CA PHE A 185 -10.27 -21.39 34.38
C PHE A 185 -10.11 -20.02 35.04
N GLN A 186 -8.88 -19.71 35.43
CA GLN A 186 -8.46 -18.33 35.71
C GLN A 186 -7.82 -17.77 34.43
N ARG A 187 -8.30 -16.63 33.97
CA ARG A 187 -7.79 -16.01 32.74
C ARG A 187 -6.52 -15.22 32.97
N LEU A 188 -5.56 -15.41 32.10
CA LEU A 188 -4.38 -14.56 31.96
C LEU A 188 -4.27 -14.14 30.50
N ASN A 189 -4.46 -12.84 30.27
CA ASN A 189 -4.22 -12.28 28.95
C ASN A 189 -2.74 -11.87 28.84
N LEU A 190 -2.08 -12.36 27.78
CA LEU A 190 -0.68 -12.06 27.52
C LEU A 190 -0.62 -10.89 26.54
N GLU A 191 0.04 -9.82 26.98
CA GLU A 191 0.26 -8.65 26.15
C GLU A 191 1.38 -8.89 25.13
N GLU A 192 1.37 -8.11 24.06
CA GLU A 192 2.44 -8.07 23.09
C GLU A 192 3.78 -7.70 23.74
N LEU A 193 4.89 -8.23 23.22
CA LEU A 193 6.22 -7.88 23.73
C LEU A 193 6.54 -6.39 23.50
N THR A 194 7.17 -5.79 24.49
CA THR A 194 7.72 -4.44 24.34
C THR A 194 8.83 -4.42 23.29
N ARG A 195 9.27 -3.21 22.89
CA ARG A 195 10.40 -3.06 21.95
C ARG A 195 11.65 -3.77 22.47
N ASP A 196 12.00 -3.54 23.71
CA ASP A 196 13.23 -4.08 24.32
C ASP A 196 13.16 -5.59 24.47
N ASP A 197 12.01 -6.13 24.87
CA ASP A 197 11.79 -7.57 24.98
C ASP A 197 11.83 -8.22 23.59
N THR A 198 11.28 -7.58 22.57
CA THR A 198 11.34 -8.09 21.18
C THR A 198 12.78 -8.11 20.67
N ILE A 199 13.55 -7.05 20.90
CA ILE A 199 14.97 -7.00 20.55
C ILE A 199 15.72 -8.14 21.25
N MET A 200 15.44 -8.38 22.53
CA MET A 200 16.05 -9.49 23.26
C MET A 200 15.69 -10.87 22.67
N ALA A 201 14.44 -11.06 22.26
CA ALA A 201 14.02 -12.28 21.56
C ALA A 201 14.76 -12.47 20.23
N LEU A 202 14.95 -11.39 19.46
CA LEU A 202 15.74 -11.43 18.21
C LEU A 202 17.20 -11.79 18.48
N MET A 203 17.82 -11.20 19.51
CA MET A 203 19.19 -11.51 19.89
C MET A 203 19.37 -12.97 20.30
N ASN A 204 18.43 -13.50 21.10
CA ASN A 204 18.44 -14.90 21.50
C ASN A 204 18.31 -15.84 20.30
N GLN A 205 17.49 -15.49 19.33
CA GLN A 205 17.32 -16.28 18.11
C GLN A 205 18.58 -16.26 17.23
N VAL A 206 19.22 -15.09 17.09
CA VAL A 206 20.51 -14.96 16.37
C VAL A 206 21.59 -15.77 17.06
N ALA A 207 21.66 -15.74 18.41
CA ALA A 207 22.61 -16.54 19.18
C ALA A 207 22.38 -18.04 19.01
N TYR A 208 21.12 -18.48 18.95
CA TYR A 208 20.77 -19.88 18.67
C TYR A 208 21.33 -20.35 17.32
N TYR A 209 21.31 -19.49 16.29
CA TYR A 209 21.89 -19.81 14.97
C TYR A 209 23.41 -19.58 14.90
N GLY A 210 24.06 -19.11 15.97
CA GLY A 210 25.50 -18.88 16.01
C GLY A 210 25.95 -17.67 15.15
N LEU A 211 25.05 -16.72 14.89
CA LEU A 211 25.29 -15.57 14.01
C LEU A 211 25.59 -14.27 14.77
N THR A 212 25.82 -14.31 16.09
CA THR A 212 25.99 -13.11 16.92
C THR A 212 27.10 -12.22 16.45
N ASP A 213 28.27 -12.78 16.16
CA ASP A 213 29.50 -12.02 15.80
C ASP A 213 29.42 -11.39 14.41
N VAL A 214 28.55 -11.91 13.56
CA VAL A 214 28.34 -11.43 12.18
C VAL A 214 27.06 -10.64 12.01
N THR A 215 26.45 -10.22 13.11
CA THR A 215 25.18 -9.46 13.11
C THR A 215 25.44 -8.01 13.53
N SER A 216 24.96 -7.06 12.73
CA SER A 216 25.02 -5.64 13.09
C SER A 216 24.22 -5.36 14.36
N PRO A 217 24.79 -4.71 15.38
CA PRO A 217 24.07 -4.38 16.63
C PRO A 217 22.82 -3.52 16.42
N ARG A 218 22.76 -2.74 15.34
CA ARG A 218 21.63 -1.85 15.04
C ARG A 218 20.46 -2.57 14.41
N ILE A 219 20.71 -3.73 13.78
CA ILE A 219 19.72 -4.42 12.95
C ILE A 219 18.48 -4.85 13.74
N TYR A 220 18.63 -5.22 14.99
CA TYR A 220 17.51 -5.64 15.84
C TYR A 220 16.46 -4.55 16.02
N GLY A 221 16.92 -3.29 16.25
CA GLY A 221 16.03 -2.15 16.33
C GLY A 221 15.37 -1.82 14.99
N GLU A 222 16.12 -1.91 13.90
CA GLU A 222 15.60 -1.68 12.55
C GLU A 222 14.53 -2.72 12.17
N ILE A 223 14.75 -4.01 12.47
CA ILE A 223 13.78 -5.08 12.26
C ILE A 223 12.48 -4.78 13.03
N TYR A 224 12.58 -4.39 14.30
CA TYR A 224 11.41 -4.05 15.10
C TYR A 224 10.63 -2.87 14.49
N ASP A 225 11.33 -1.77 14.22
CA ASP A 225 10.72 -0.53 13.73
C ASP A 225 10.05 -0.77 12.35
N ILE A 226 10.71 -1.51 11.46
CA ILE A 226 10.19 -1.90 10.16
C ILE A 226 9.00 -2.87 10.30
N SER A 227 9.09 -3.86 11.21
CA SER A 227 7.99 -4.79 11.41
C SER A 227 6.73 -4.09 11.92
N LYS A 228 6.86 -3.10 12.79
CA LYS A 228 5.75 -2.27 13.26
C LYS A 228 5.16 -1.40 12.15
N GLN A 229 6.01 -0.90 11.25
CA GLN A 229 5.58 -0.06 10.15
C GLN A 229 4.87 -0.85 9.04
N TYR A 230 5.42 -2.01 8.65
CA TYR A 230 4.97 -2.76 7.48
C TYR A 230 4.15 -4.01 7.80
N LEU A 231 4.19 -4.49 9.05
CA LEU A 231 3.41 -5.62 9.55
C LEU A 231 2.59 -5.23 10.79
N PRO A 232 1.85 -4.11 10.79
CA PRO A 232 1.15 -3.63 11.98
C PRO A 232 0.08 -4.61 12.50
N MET A 233 -0.35 -5.56 11.66
CA MET A 233 -1.35 -6.57 11.97
C MET A 233 -0.79 -7.79 12.69
N ASN A 234 0.52 -7.98 12.69
CA ASN A 234 1.17 -9.10 13.31
C ASN A 234 1.72 -8.69 14.67
N ALA A 235 1.33 -9.40 15.71
CA ALA A 235 1.83 -9.14 17.05
C ALA A 235 3.34 -9.44 17.20
N GLN A 236 3.99 -8.72 18.11
CA GLN A 236 5.35 -9.01 18.48
C GLN A 236 5.41 -10.17 19.49
N PRO A 237 6.44 -11.03 19.41
CA PRO A 237 7.66 -10.89 18.59
C PRO A 237 7.56 -11.49 17.18
N ARG A 238 6.43 -12.15 16.82
CA ARG A 238 6.32 -12.90 15.58
C ARG A 238 6.62 -12.05 14.34
N ALA A 239 6.09 -10.82 14.28
CA ALA A 239 6.33 -9.94 13.15
C ALA A 239 7.83 -9.71 12.90
N SER A 240 8.59 -9.46 13.95
CA SER A 240 10.04 -9.25 13.87
C SER A 240 10.81 -10.55 13.61
N LEU A 241 10.41 -11.66 14.23
CA LEU A 241 11.02 -12.97 14.03
C LEU A 241 10.82 -13.49 12.60
N ASP A 242 9.68 -13.24 11.99
CA ASP A 242 9.39 -13.62 10.60
C ASP A 242 10.31 -12.86 9.61
N ILE A 243 10.62 -11.60 9.88
CA ILE A 243 11.60 -10.83 9.10
C ILE A 243 13.00 -11.39 9.32
N LEU A 244 13.42 -11.57 10.57
CA LEU A 244 14.72 -12.14 10.90
C LEU A 244 14.92 -13.53 10.27
N SER A 245 13.92 -14.39 10.33
CA SER A 245 13.97 -15.72 9.70
C SER A 245 14.17 -15.62 8.19
N SER A 246 13.53 -14.65 7.52
CA SER A 246 13.74 -14.41 6.09
C SER A 246 15.15 -13.88 5.80
N MET A 247 15.69 -13.01 6.66
CA MET A 247 17.06 -12.55 6.55
C MET A 247 18.05 -13.71 6.69
N ILE A 248 17.87 -14.57 7.69
CA ILE A 248 18.69 -15.77 7.89
C ILE A 248 18.62 -16.68 6.66
N GLY A 249 17.42 -16.85 6.08
CA GLY A 249 17.25 -17.62 4.85
C GLY A 249 18.06 -17.09 3.67
N ILE A 250 18.11 -15.75 3.50
CA ILE A 250 18.91 -15.13 2.43
C ILE A 250 20.41 -15.37 2.61
N VAL A 251 20.91 -15.31 3.83
CA VAL A 251 22.34 -15.47 4.12
C VAL A 251 22.76 -16.93 4.28
N THR A 252 21.84 -17.89 4.18
CA THR A 252 22.13 -19.31 4.21
C THR A 252 22.55 -19.80 2.83
N ASP A 253 23.75 -20.35 2.73
CA ASP A 253 24.29 -20.95 1.51
C ASP A 253 23.63 -22.31 1.24
N TYR A 254 23.72 -23.22 2.23
CA TYR A 254 23.02 -24.52 2.17
C TYR A 254 22.76 -25.11 3.55
N LEU A 255 21.82 -26.06 3.61
CA LEU A 255 21.51 -26.83 4.80
C LEU A 255 22.15 -28.22 4.70
N TYR A 256 22.61 -28.76 5.83
CA TYR A 256 23.18 -30.11 5.93
C TYR A 256 22.81 -30.76 7.26
N PHE A 257 22.92 -32.07 7.33
CA PHE A 257 22.71 -32.81 8.55
C PHE A 257 24.02 -33.29 9.15
N GLU A 258 24.20 -33.06 10.46
CA GLU A 258 25.34 -33.54 11.22
C GLU A 258 24.84 -34.08 12.54
N ASN A 259 25.22 -35.32 12.87
CA ASN A 259 24.81 -36.01 14.09
C ASN A 259 23.26 -36.12 14.30
N GLY A 260 22.50 -36.10 13.21
CA GLY A 260 21.03 -36.15 13.26
C GLY A 260 20.35 -34.79 13.49
N GLU A 261 21.13 -33.73 13.52
CA GLU A 261 20.65 -32.34 13.62
C GLU A 261 20.84 -31.60 12.30
N GLU A 262 19.86 -30.79 11.92
CA GLU A 262 19.96 -29.88 10.78
C GLU A 262 20.84 -28.69 11.13
N LYS A 263 21.83 -28.42 10.29
CA LYS A 263 22.75 -27.30 10.39
C LYS A 263 22.74 -26.47 9.11
N ALA A 264 23.14 -25.23 9.20
CA ALA A 264 23.27 -24.32 8.08
C ALA A 264 24.72 -23.87 7.89
N LYS A 265 25.13 -23.76 6.64
CA LYS A 265 26.31 -23.00 6.27
C LYS A 265 25.86 -21.64 5.77
N TYR A 266 26.49 -20.61 6.24
CA TYR A 266 26.20 -19.22 5.88
C TYR A 266 27.27 -18.67 4.93
N TYR A 267 26.86 -17.73 4.09
CA TYR A 267 27.80 -16.94 3.30
C TYR A 267 28.71 -16.10 4.22
N SER A 268 29.86 -15.70 3.72
CA SER A 268 30.63 -14.64 4.37
C SER A 268 30.12 -13.26 3.95
N PRO A 269 30.39 -12.18 4.70
CA PRO A 269 30.02 -10.82 4.30
C PRO A 269 30.57 -10.44 2.92
N GLU A 270 31.78 -10.90 2.58
CA GLU A 270 32.44 -10.65 1.29
C GLU A 270 31.72 -11.34 0.13
N GLU A 271 31.27 -12.59 0.34
CA GLU A 271 30.52 -13.36 -0.67
C GLU A 271 29.17 -12.73 -0.98
N MET A 272 28.54 -12.09 0.01
CA MET A 272 27.29 -11.34 -0.19
C MET A 272 27.47 -10.06 -1.02
N GLY A 273 28.69 -9.53 -1.10
CA GLY A 273 29.01 -8.36 -1.92
C GLY A 273 28.44 -7.02 -1.42
N TYR A 274 27.92 -6.97 -0.19
CA TYR A 274 27.45 -5.72 0.41
C TYR A 274 28.60 -4.97 1.09
N PRO A 275 28.54 -3.62 1.13
CA PRO A 275 29.53 -2.81 1.81
C PRO A 275 29.33 -2.84 3.34
N SER A 276 29.47 -4.02 3.95
CA SER A 276 29.24 -4.24 5.37
C SER A 276 30.15 -5.33 5.89
N GLU A 277 30.70 -5.13 7.09
CA GLU A 277 31.45 -6.15 7.83
C GLU A 277 30.56 -7.20 8.49
N TYR A 278 29.26 -6.92 8.55
CA TYR A 278 28.25 -7.81 9.13
C TYR A 278 27.48 -8.55 8.03
N LEU A 279 27.18 -9.81 8.28
CA LEU A 279 26.37 -10.65 7.41
C LEU A 279 24.87 -10.26 7.51
N LEU A 280 24.34 -10.22 8.74
CA LEU A 280 23.01 -9.69 9.00
C LEU A 280 23.09 -8.17 9.18
N ASN A 281 22.66 -7.44 8.15
CA ASN A 281 22.83 -6.00 8.04
C ASN A 281 21.61 -5.35 7.38
N HIS A 282 21.64 -4.03 7.25
CA HIS A 282 20.57 -3.25 6.63
C HIS A 282 20.29 -3.64 5.15
N TYR A 283 21.31 -3.99 4.37
CA TYR A 283 21.12 -4.36 2.96
C TYR A 283 20.34 -5.66 2.81
N VAL A 284 20.61 -6.66 3.67
CA VAL A 284 19.83 -7.91 3.69
C VAL A 284 18.41 -7.65 4.16
N LEU A 285 18.22 -6.76 5.14
CA LEU A 285 16.89 -6.33 5.57
C LEU A 285 16.12 -5.65 4.44
N ALA A 286 16.76 -4.73 3.69
CA ALA A 286 16.18 -4.07 2.54
C ALA A 286 15.73 -5.07 1.47
N GLN A 287 16.57 -6.06 1.16
CA GLN A 287 16.23 -7.12 0.21
C GLN A 287 15.04 -7.98 0.66
N VAL A 288 14.94 -8.30 1.95
CA VAL A 288 13.76 -9.01 2.50
C VAL A 288 12.49 -8.19 2.31
N ILE A 289 12.54 -6.90 2.64
CA ILE A 289 11.37 -6.03 2.56
C ILE A 289 10.96 -5.78 1.10
N GLU A 290 11.93 -5.58 0.22
CA GLU A 290 11.66 -5.45 -1.22
C GLU A 290 11.02 -6.73 -1.78
N SER A 291 11.61 -7.90 -1.50
CA SER A 291 11.12 -9.18 -2.04
C SER A 291 9.74 -9.56 -1.52
N ARG A 292 9.41 -9.27 -0.25
CA ARG A 292 8.13 -9.66 0.37
C ARG A 292 7.01 -8.65 0.16
N PHE A 293 7.34 -7.37 0.13
CA PHE A 293 6.35 -6.28 0.14
C PHE A 293 6.43 -5.37 -1.08
N ASN A 294 7.44 -5.58 -1.94
CA ASN A 294 7.74 -4.71 -3.08
C ASN A 294 7.95 -3.25 -2.65
N ILE A 295 8.64 -3.07 -1.52
CA ILE A 295 8.94 -1.78 -0.91
C ILE A 295 10.46 -1.63 -0.83
N ASP A 296 10.98 -0.59 -1.46
CA ASP A 296 12.37 -0.18 -1.31
C ASP A 296 12.50 0.72 -0.08
N ILE A 297 13.02 0.17 1.03
CA ILE A 297 13.22 0.93 2.28
C ILE A 297 14.40 1.89 2.22
N ASP A 298 15.33 1.69 1.28
CA ASP A 298 16.45 2.58 1.03
C ASP A 298 16.08 3.75 0.13
N HIS A 299 14.97 3.62 -0.59
CA HIS A 299 14.47 4.69 -1.43
C HIS A 299 14.01 5.87 -0.57
N LYS A 300 14.97 6.67 -0.15
CA LYS A 300 14.69 7.98 0.47
C LYS A 300 14.09 8.89 -0.58
N VAL A 301 12.76 8.77 -0.75
CA VAL A 301 12.03 9.70 -1.62
C VAL A 301 12.37 11.11 -1.17
N ASN A 302 13.09 11.82 -2.02
CA ASN A 302 13.37 13.22 -1.80
C ASN A 302 12.07 14.01 -2.06
N ILE A 303 11.35 14.32 -0.99
CA ILE A 303 10.05 15.03 -1.08
C ILE A 303 10.19 16.35 -1.85
N ARG A 304 11.33 17.08 -1.74
CA ARG A 304 11.56 18.31 -2.50
C ARG A 304 11.71 18.07 -4.00
N LYS A 305 12.36 16.95 -4.39
CA LYS A 305 12.44 16.55 -5.79
C LYS A 305 11.06 16.10 -6.29
N LEU A 306 10.36 15.27 -5.52
CA LEU A 306 9.01 14.83 -5.82
C LEU A 306 8.04 16.01 -6.00
N GLU A 307 8.13 17.03 -5.14
CA GLU A 307 7.33 18.25 -5.26
C GLU A 307 7.57 18.95 -6.60
N LYS A 308 8.84 19.13 -6.99
CA LYS A 308 9.18 19.73 -8.27
C LYS A 308 8.63 18.90 -9.44
N ASP A 309 8.80 17.57 -9.40
CA ASP A 309 8.34 16.67 -10.45
C ASP A 309 6.81 16.68 -10.55
N ILE A 310 6.08 16.73 -9.42
CA ILE A 310 4.62 16.81 -9.42
C ILE A 310 4.14 18.18 -9.97
N LYS A 311 4.80 19.30 -9.64
CA LYS A 311 4.46 20.63 -10.17
C LYS A 311 4.58 20.68 -11.70
N THR A 312 5.35 19.80 -12.33
CA THR A 312 5.42 19.69 -13.80
C THR A 312 4.29 18.87 -14.42
N ARG A 313 3.46 18.19 -13.62
CA ARG A 313 2.37 17.32 -14.08
C ARG A 313 1.00 17.74 -13.56
N VAL A 314 0.96 18.38 -12.39
CA VAL A 314 -0.26 18.92 -11.76
C VAL A 314 -0.14 20.43 -11.69
N TYR A 315 -0.69 21.11 -12.66
CA TYR A 315 -0.54 22.54 -12.85
C TYR A 315 -1.52 23.35 -12.01
N GLY A 316 -1.06 24.49 -11.49
CA GLY A 316 -1.90 25.50 -10.84
C GLY A 316 -2.44 25.10 -9.47
N GLN A 317 -1.85 24.08 -8.84
CA GLN A 317 -2.23 23.61 -7.51
C GLN A 317 -1.03 23.57 -6.55
N ASP A 318 -0.08 24.48 -6.71
CA ASP A 318 1.17 24.50 -5.94
C ASP A 318 0.93 24.46 -4.43
N TYR A 319 -0.04 25.22 -3.94
CA TYR A 319 -0.42 25.21 -2.53
C TYR A 319 -0.89 23.82 -2.08
N ALA A 320 -1.76 23.17 -2.84
CA ALA A 320 -2.28 21.85 -2.49
C ALA A 320 -1.15 20.80 -2.49
N ILE A 321 -0.24 20.87 -3.44
CA ILE A 321 0.93 19.97 -3.54
C ILE A 321 1.82 20.15 -2.31
N GLU A 322 2.18 21.38 -1.95
CA GLU A 322 3.03 21.71 -0.79
C GLU A 322 2.40 21.23 0.52
N GLN A 323 1.10 21.50 0.71
CA GLN A 323 0.40 21.09 1.93
C GLN A 323 0.33 19.59 2.09
N PHE A 324 -0.01 18.87 1.02
CA PHE A 324 -0.11 17.42 1.07
C PHE A 324 1.25 16.75 1.27
N LEU A 325 2.26 17.14 0.51
CA LEU A 325 3.62 16.59 0.66
C LEU A 325 4.25 16.97 2.00
N GLY A 326 3.94 18.14 2.56
CA GLY A 326 4.37 18.52 3.90
C GLY A 326 3.82 17.59 4.99
N LEU A 327 2.55 17.17 4.89
CA LEU A 327 1.95 16.19 5.79
C LEU A 327 2.62 14.81 5.63
N VAL A 328 2.83 14.37 4.40
CA VAL A 328 3.52 13.11 4.12
C VAL A 328 4.94 13.12 4.69
N GLN A 329 5.68 14.22 4.53
CA GLN A 329 7.03 14.36 5.10
C GLN A 329 7.01 14.30 6.62
N ARG A 330 6.07 15.03 7.28
CA ARG A 330 5.89 15.01 8.73
C ARG A 330 5.64 13.58 9.25
N ALA A 331 4.75 12.86 8.58
CA ALA A 331 4.39 11.49 8.93
C ALA A 331 5.57 10.52 8.77
N ARG A 332 6.32 10.63 7.68
CA ARG A 332 7.53 9.81 7.45
C ARG A 332 8.65 10.05 8.47
N MET A 333 8.69 11.24 9.09
CA MET A 333 9.59 11.54 10.19
C MET A 333 9.08 11.06 11.55
N GLY A 334 7.92 10.40 11.61
CA GLY A 334 7.34 9.86 12.83
C GLY A 334 6.64 10.89 13.72
N PHE A 335 6.37 12.12 13.20
CA PHE A 335 5.66 13.18 13.92
C PHE A 335 4.13 13.13 13.76
N ASN A 336 3.60 11.98 13.41
CA ASN A 336 2.16 11.73 13.32
C ASN A 336 1.65 10.98 14.56
N ASP A 337 0.35 11.08 14.81
CA ASP A 337 -0.34 10.27 15.81
C ASP A 337 -0.40 8.81 15.33
N LYS A 338 0.18 7.90 16.08
CA LYS A 338 0.26 6.48 15.73
C LYS A 338 -1.07 5.73 15.90
N THR A 339 -2.05 6.35 16.56
CA THR A 339 -3.39 5.77 16.72
C THR A 339 -4.30 6.08 15.53
N ARG A 340 -3.86 6.98 14.64
CA ARG A 340 -4.61 7.44 13.46
C ARG A 340 -3.94 6.97 12.16
N PRO A 341 -4.61 7.06 11.00
CA PRO A 341 -3.96 6.84 9.71
C PRO A 341 -2.70 7.68 9.54
N LEU A 342 -1.75 7.20 8.73
CA LEU A 342 -0.48 7.88 8.51
C LEU A 342 -0.66 9.34 8.12
N VAL A 343 -1.58 9.61 7.20
CA VAL A 343 -2.06 10.95 6.81
C VAL A 343 -3.53 10.82 6.41
N SER A 344 -4.34 11.77 6.78
CA SER A 344 -5.74 11.87 6.38
C SER A 344 -6.07 13.29 5.90
N VAL A 345 -6.58 13.42 4.66
CA VAL A 345 -6.87 14.72 4.05
C VAL A 345 -8.19 14.73 3.29
N ILE A 346 -8.84 15.90 3.26
CA ILE A 346 -9.95 16.19 2.36
C ILE A 346 -9.46 17.15 1.28
N PHE A 347 -9.54 16.76 0.01
CA PHE A 347 -9.36 17.63 -1.14
C PHE A 347 -10.70 18.20 -1.57
N THR A 348 -10.86 19.51 -1.49
CA THR A 348 -12.10 20.18 -1.84
C THR A 348 -11.88 21.14 -2.99
N GLY A 349 -12.87 21.28 -3.88
CA GLY A 349 -12.78 22.20 -5.02
C GLY A 349 -13.53 21.71 -6.25
N PRO A 350 -13.56 22.48 -7.33
CA PRO A 350 -14.35 22.17 -8.52
C PRO A 350 -13.89 20.89 -9.21
N THR A 351 -14.81 20.27 -9.94
CA THR A 351 -14.52 19.09 -10.76
C THR A 351 -13.45 19.42 -11.81
N GLY A 352 -12.50 18.51 -12.00
CA GLY A 352 -11.41 18.69 -12.97
C GLY A 352 -10.29 19.61 -12.52
N SER A 353 -10.24 20.04 -11.26
CA SER A 353 -9.16 20.87 -10.70
C SER A 353 -7.85 20.11 -10.41
N GLY A 354 -7.85 18.77 -10.52
CA GLY A 354 -6.63 17.95 -10.34
C GLY A 354 -6.56 17.14 -9.04
N LYS A 355 -7.61 17.10 -8.20
CA LYS A 355 -7.66 16.37 -6.92
C LYS A 355 -7.20 14.92 -7.05
N THR A 356 -7.86 14.15 -7.88
CA THR A 356 -7.54 12.73 -8.13
C THR A 356 -6.18 12.57 -8.81
N GLN A 357 -5.76 13.52 -9.67
CA GLN A 357 -4.47 13.49 -10.34
C GLN A 357 -3.31 13.66 -9.35
N LEU A 358 -3.42 14.63 -8.43
CA LEU A 358 -2.40 14.80 -7.39
C LEU A 358 -2.19 13.51 -6.58
N THR A 359 -3.27 12.86 -6.19
CA THR A 359 -3.18 11.59 -5.45
C THR A 359 -2.45 10.51 -6.26
N LYS A 360 -2.72 10.40 -7.56
CA LYS A 360 -2.04 9.47 -8.46
C LYS A 360 -0.55 9.76 -8.59
N GLU A 361 -0.18 11.03 -8.79
CA GLU A 361 1.22 11.43 -8.92
C GLU A 361 2.01 11.21 -7.62
N VAL A 362 1.39 11.50 -6.46
CA VAL A 362 2.01 11.22 -5.16
C VAL A 362 2.16 9.72 -4.94
N SER A 363 1.16 8.91 -5.27
CA SER A 363 1.25 7.45 -5.17
C SER A 363 2.40 6.89 -6.01
N ALA A 364 2.49 7.31 -7.28
CA ALA A 364 3.56 6.91 -8.18
C ALA A 364 4.94 7.36 -7.68
N GLY A 365 5.05 8.61 -7.21
CA GLY A 365 6.30 9.17 -6.74
C GLY A 365 6.77 8.62 -5.38
N LEU A 366 5.86 8.12 -4.56
CA LEU A 366 6.18 7.41 -3.31
C LEU A 366 6.43 5.91 -3.54
N GLY A 367 6.12 5.38 -4.74
CA GLY A 367 6.22 3.95 -5.04
C GLY A 367 5.18 3.10 -4.29
N VAL A 368 4.05 3.69 -3.84
CA VAL A 368 3.03 2.98 -3.08
C VAL A 368 1.77 2.74 -3.91
N LYS A 369 1.02 1.70 -3.58
CA LYS A 369 -0.21 1.35 -4.30
C LYS A 369 -1.33 2.34 -4.00
N LEU A 370 -2.09 2.72 -5.05
CA LEU A 370 -3.30 3.51 -4.96
C LEU A 370 -4.53 2.61 -5.07
N SER A 371 -5.34 2.56 -4.02
CA SER A 371 -6.67 1.95 -4.01
C SER A 371 -7.72 3.05 -4.13
N ARG A 372 -8.46 3.08 -5.25
CA ARG A 372 -9.48 4.11 -5.52
C ARG A 372 -10.87 3.53 -5.36
N PHE A 373 -11.70 4.24 -4.60
CA PHE A 373 -13.11 3.96 -4.40
C PHE A 373 -13.93 5.11 -4.97
N ASP A 374 -14.85 4.80 -5.88
CA ASP A 374 -15.87 5.72 -6.36
C ASP A 374 -17.05 5.67 -5.39
N MET A 375 -17.22 6.74 -4.62
CA MET A 375 -18.23 6.75 -3.54
C MET A 375 -19.67 6.83 -4.06
N THR A 376 -19.84 7.07 -5.35
CA THR A 376 -21.18 6.96 -6.00
C THR A 376 -21.73 5.54 -5.95
N LEU A 377 -20.86 4.52 -5.94
CA LEU A 377 -21.25 3.11 -5.83
C LEU A 377 -21.75 2.73 -4.43
N TYR A 378 -21.45 3.55 -3.44
CA TYR A 378 -21.78 3.33 -2.03
C TYR A 378 -22.78 4.39 -1.52
N SER A 379 -23.68 4.84 -2.37
CA SER A 379 -24.70 5.83 -2.07
C SER A 379 -25.94 5.24 -1.38
N ASP A 380 -26.16 3.93 -1.47
CA ASP A 380 -27.26 3.23 -0.84
C ASP A 380 -26.81 2.53 0.45
N PRO A 381 -27.59 2.59 1.57
CA PRO A 381 -27.26 1.91 2.81
C PRO A 381 -26.99 0.41 2.68
N SER A 382 -27.64 -0.27 1.73
CA SER A 382 -27.39 -1.71 1.46
C SER A 382 -25.97 -2.02 0.99
N THR A 383 -25.26 -1.04 0.45
CA THR A 383 -23.88 -1.18 -0.04
C THR A 383 -22.83 -0.95 1.04
N ALA A 384 -23.21 -0.53 2.25
CA ALA A 384 -22.28 -0.19 3.33
C ALA A 384 -21.41 -1.38 3.74
N LEU A 385 -21.97 -2.59 3.81
CA LEU A 385 -21.19 -3.79 4.12
C LEU A 385 -20.17 -4.13 3.01
N ALA A 386 -20.56 -3.98 1.75
CA ALA A 386 -19.65 -4.17 0.63
C ALA A 386 -18.49 -3.18 0.69
N PHE A 387 -18.76 -1.91 1.04
CA PHE A 387 -17.73 -0.91 1.26
C PHE A 387 -16.73 -1.32 2.36
N VAL A 388 -17.24 -1.81 3.52
CA VAL A 388 -16.39 -2.28 4.62
C VAL A 388 -15.46 -3.40 4.13
N ILE A 389 -16.00 -4.40 3.43
CA ILE A 389 -15.23 -5.53 2.91
C ILE A 389 -14.15 -5.06 1.93
N ASP A 390 -14.51 -4.20 0.99
CA ASP A 390 -13.58 -3.68 -0.03
C ASP A 390 -12.49 -2.80 0.59
N LEU A 391 -12.85 -1.95 1.57
CA LEU A 391 -11.94 -1.08 2.27
C LEU A 391 -10.93 -1.87 3.11
N VAL A 392 -11.41 -2.86 3.86
CA VAL A 392 -10.59 -3.79 4.65
C VAL A 392 -9.63 -4.56 3.74
N LYS A 393 -10.12 -5.09 2.61
CA LYS A 393 -9.30 -5.79 1.62
C LYS A 393 -8.20 -4.90 1.05
N ALA A 394 -8.50 -3.64 0.76
CA ALA A 394 -7.51 -2.68 0.26
C ALA A 394 -6.40 -2.42 1.28
N ALA A 395 -6.74 -2.16 2.54
CA ALA A 395 -5.77 -1.95 3.61
C ALA A 395 -4.96 -3.21 3.93
N TRP A 396 -5.60 -4.38 3.92
CA TRP A 396 -4.92 -5.65 4.12
C TRP A 396 -3.90 -5.96 3.03
N SER A 397 -4.30 -5.76 1.76
CA SER A 397 -3.42 -6.03 0.61
C SER A 397 -2.28 -5.01 0.49
N HIS A 398 -2.50 -3.78 0.93
CA HIS A 398 -1.55 -2.67 0.80
C HIS A 398 -1.52 -1.81 2.08
N PRO A 399 -0.91 -2.30 3.18
CA PRO A 399 -0.96 -1.64 4.48
C PRO A 399 -0.28 -0.26 4.51
N ASN A 400 0.54 0.06 3.51
CA ASN A 400 1.19 1.38 3.35
C ASN A 400 0.70 2.13 2.10
N GLY A 401 -0.40 1.67 1.51
CA GLY A 401 -0.97 2.25 0.30
C GLY A 401 -1.71 3.57 0.55
N ILE A 402 -2.05 4.23 -0.55
CA ILE A 402 -2.97 5.37 -0.54
C ILE A 402 -4.37 4.86 -0.82
N ILE A 403 -5.32 5.22 0.03
CA ILE A 403 -6.75 4.95 -0.15
C ILE A 403 -7.40 6.27 -0.57
N LEU A 404 -7.94 6.30 -1.78
CA LEU A 404 -8.63 7.45 -2.33
C LEU A 404 -10.14 7.18 -2.35
N LEU A 405 -10.90 7.97 -1.59
CA LEU A 405 -12.35 7.96 -1.55
C LEU A 405 -12.85 9.15 -2.39
N ASP A 406 -13.24 8.87 -3.63
CA ASP A 406 -13.56 9.90 -4.62
C ASP A 406 -15.05 10.27 -4.57
N GLU A 407 -15.37 11.57 -4.49
CA GLU A 407 -16.73 12.13 -4.36
C GLU A 407 -17.46 11.67 -3.07
N ILE A 408 -16.82 11.85 -1.91
CA ILE A 408 -17.31 11.37 -0.60
C ILE A 408 -18.71 11.90 -0.26
N GLU A 409 -19.11 13.06 -0.77
CA GLU A 409 -20.44 13.63 -0.59
C GLU A 409 -21.58 12.80 -1.20
N LYS A 410 -21.23 11.81 -2.03
CA LYS A 410 -22.22 10.91 -2.65
C LYS A 410 -22.52 9.67 -1.83
N SER A 411 -21.70 9.37 -0.82
CA SER A 411 -21.84 8.17 0.00
C SER A 411 -23.03 8.27 0.98
N CYS A 412 -23.56 7.11 1.39
CA CYS A 412 -24.57 7.04 2.43
C CYS A 412 -24.00 7.31 3.84
N LYS A 413 -24.88 7.55 4.80
CA LYS A 413 -24.49 7.87 6.20
C LYS A 413 -23.75 6.72 6.88
N GLU A 414 -24.10 5.50 6.58
CA GLU A 414 -23.51 4.28 7.13
C GLU A 414 -22.03 4.16 6.76
N VAL A 415 -21.71 4.51 5.52
CA VAL A 415 -20.31 4.58 5.02
C VAL A 415 -19.53 5.68 5.75
N ILE A 416 -20.12 6.86 5.92
CA ILE A 416 -19.48 7.96 6.69
C ILE A 416 -19.21 7.54 8.14
N ASN A 417 -20.17 6.84 8.78
CA ASN A 417 -19.99 6.33 10.16
C ASN A 417 -18.83 5.31 10.24
N THR A 418 -18.69 4.46 9.23
CA THR A 418 -17.53 3.54 9.14
C THR A 418 -16.20 4.29 9.06
N LEU A 419 -16.17 5.38 8.30
CA LEU A 419 -14.96 6.19 8.16
C LEU A 419 -14.55 6.88 9.46
N PHE A 420 -15.48 7.18 10.38
CA PHE A 420 -15.11 7.74 11.68
C PHE A 420 -14.21 6.79 12.47
N ALA A 421 -14.52 5.50 12.54
CA ALA A 421 -13.67 4.52 13.19
C ALA A 421 -12.28 4.44 12.54
N VAL A 422 -12.21 4.51 11.21
CA VAL A 422 -10.94 4.49 10.48
C VAL A 422 -10.12 5.75 10.74
N LEU A 423 -10.75 6.93 10.78
CA LEU A 423 -10.05 8.21 10.94
C LEU A 423 -9.66 8.49 12.40
N ASP A 424 -10.43 8.00 13.38
CA ASP A 424 -10.16 8.23 14.80
C ASP A 424 -9.18 7.20 15.38
N ASP A 425 -9.38 5.90 15.07
CA ASP A 425 -8.64 4.79 15.70
C ASP A 425 -7.75 4.01 14.70
N ALA A 426 -7.75 4.36 13.42
CA ALA A 426 -7.09 3.63 12.35
C ALA A 426 -7.37 2.13 12.36
N ARG A 427 -8.58 1.72 12.76
CA ARG A 427 -8.97 0.31 12.88
C ARG A 427 -10.38 0.10 12.37
N LEU A 428 -10.59 -1.05 11.74
CA LEU A 428 -11.92 -1.46 11.29
C LEU A 428 -12.04 -2.99 11.40
N ALA A 429 -13.17 -3.47 11.94
CA ALA A 429 -13.47 -4.89 11.94
C ALA A 429 -13.75 -5.38 10.52
N ASP A 430 -13.27 -6.60 10.22
CA ASP A 430 -13.55 -7.25 8.94
C ASP A 430 -15.07 -7.54 8.85
N GLY A 431 -15.72 -7.02 7.82
CA GLY A 431 -17.16 -7.21 7.62
C GLY A 431 -17.58 -8.68 7.43
N THR A 432 -16.65 -9.56 7.12
CA THR A 432 -16.88 -11.01 6.99
C THR A 432 -16.55 -11.77 8.26
N ASN A 433 -15.67 -11.25 9.10
CA ASN A 433 -15.27 -11.81 10.37
C ASN A 433 -15.05 -10.67 11.39
N SER A 434 -16.07 -10.42 12.22
CA SER A 434 -16.07 -9.34 13.23
C SER A 434 -14.94 -9.43 14.25
N GLU A 435 -14.31 -10.59 14.38
CA GLU A 435 -13.17 -10.80 15.30
C GLU A 435 -11.85 -10.32 14.71
N ARG A 436 -11.80 -10.14 13.40
CA ARG A 436 -10.59 -9.67 12.71
C ARG A 436 -10.64 -8.16 12.56
N VAL A 437 -9.77 -7.47 13.24
CA VAL A 437 -9.62 -6.01 13.16
C VAL A 437 -8.43 -5.67 12.28
N ILE A 438 -8.65 -4.83 11.28
CA ILE A 438 -7.63 -4.39 10.31
C ILE A 438 -7.15 -3.00 10.67
N SER A 439 -5.83 -2.79 10.63
CA SER A 439 -5.20 -1.50 10.91
C SER A 439 -5.04 -0.68 9.62
N PHE A 440 -5.29 0.62 9.74
CA PHE A 440 -5.08 1.63 8.70
C PHE A 440 -3.95 2.61 9.08
N ALA A 441 -3.21 2.34 10.18
CA ALA A 441 -2.18 3.24 10.69
C ALA A 441 -1.03 3.53 9.71
N GLY A 442 -0.78 2.62 8.76
CA GLY A 442 0.21 2.82 7.69
C GLY A 442 -0.35 3.47 6.42
N ASN A 443 -1.69 3.61 6.29
CA ASN A 443 -2.31 4.10 5.09
C ASN A 443 -2.41 5.64 5.06
N ILE A 444 -2.31 6.20 3.85
CA ILE A 444 -2.67 7.59 3.57
C ILE A 444 -4.10 7.59 3.06
N ILE A 445 -5.00 8.31 3.73
CA ILE A 445 -6.41 8.39 3.36
C ILE A 445 -6.69 9.76 2.74
N VAL A 446 -7.14 9.75 1.50
CA VAL A 446 -7.50 10.94 0.74
C VAL A 446 -8.97 10.88 0.39
N LEU A 447 -9.73 11.85 0.88
CA LEU A 447 -11.12 12.05 0.51
C LEU A 447 -11.20 13.19 -0.49
N THR A 448 -11.96 13.05 -1.57
CA THR A 448 -12.23 14.16 -2.49
C THR A 448 -13.69 14.56 -2.44
N THR A 449 -13.93 15.85 -2.59
CA THR A 449 -15.28 16.41 -2.65
C THR A 449 -15.35 17.62 -3.59
N ASN A 450 -16.54 17.84 -4.17
CA ASN A 450 -16.83 19.05 -4.96
C ASN A 450 -17.54 20.12 -4.15
N VAL A 451 -17.81 19.87 -2.87
CA VAL A 451 -18.39 20.83 -1.93
C VAL A 451 -17.50 22.08 -1.86
N GLY A 452 -18.12 23.25 -1.75
CA GLY A 452 -17.41 24.53 -1.74
C GLY A 452 -17.00 25.06 -3.12
N SER A 453 -17.32 24.38 -4.21
CA SER A 453 -16.92 24.81 -5.57
C SER A 453 -17.32 26.24 -5.91
N LYS A 454 -18.51 26.68 -5.48
CA LYS A 454 -19.00 28.05 -5.68
C LYS A 454 -18.15 29.09 -4.93
N LEU A 455 -17.75 28.75 -3.71
CA LEU A 455 -16.85 29.59 -2.91
C LEU A 455 -15.52 29.80 -3.62
N TYR A 456 -14.87 28.72 -4.11
CA TYR A 456 -13.58 28.83 -4.79
C TYR A 456 -13.66 29.59 -6.10
N GLN A 457 -14.78 29.48 -6.83
CA GLN A 457 -15.02 30.30 -8.02
C GLN A 457 -15.13 31.78 -7.70
N SER A 458 -15.82 32.14 -6.61
CA SER A 458 -15.92 33.52 -6.12
C SER A 458 -14.55 34.06 -5.72
N ILE A 459 -13.79 33.29 -4.92
CA ILE A 459 -12.44 33.65 -4.48
C ILE A 459 -11.51 33.83 -5.68
N SER A 460 -11.56 32.96 -6.67
CA SER A 460 -10.74 33.06 -7.88
C SER A 460 -11.01 34.34 -8.68
N LYS A 461 -12.24 34.86 -8.67
CA LYS A 461 -12.62 36.09 -9.36
C LYS A 461 -12.21 37.35 -8.58
N THR A 462 -12.25 37.29 -7.25
CA THR A 462 -12.00 38.45 -6.38
C THR A 462 -10.54 38.54 -5.93
N GLY A 463 -9.76 37.47 -6.07
CA GLY A 463 -8.40 37.40 -5.54
C GLY A 463 -8.33 37.35 -4.01
N ALA A 464 -9.44 37.11 -3.33
CA ALA A 464 -9.49 37.03 -1.88
C ALA A 464 -8.70 35.85 -1.34
N ALA A 465 -8.19 35.97 -0.12
CA ALA A 465 -7.56 34.84 0.57
C ALA A 465 -8.61 33.78 0.90
N VAL A 466 -8.19 32.49 0.86
CA VAL A 466 -9.03 31.36 1.25
C VAL A 466 -9.03 31.26 2.78
N GLU A 467 -10.11 31.67 3.41
CA GLU A 467 -10.29 31.52 4.84
C GLU A 467 -10.93 30.16 5.18
N MET A 468 -10.38 29.49 6.18
CA MET A 468 -10.92 28.19 6.62
C MET A 468 -12.36 28.28 7.15
N SER A 469 -12.71 29.38 7.79
CA SER A 469 -14.07 29.68 8.25
C SER A 469 -15.08 29.67 7.10
N ALA A 470 -14.73 30.28 5.96
CA ALA A 470 -15.58 30.28 4.77
C ALA A 470 -15.72 28.87 4.16
N ILE A 471 -14.67 28.06 4.23
CA ILE A 471 -14.74 26.65 3.80
C ILE A 471 -15.72 25.88 4.69
N TYR A 472 -15.60 25.97 6.02
CA TYR A 472 -16.51 25.31 6.96
C TYR A 472 -17.96 25.72 6.72
N SER A 473 -18.23 27.01 6.57
CA SER A 473 -19.59 27.53 6.28
C SER A 473 -20.13 27.00 4.94
N ALA A 474 -19.29 26.87 3.92
CA ALA A 474 -19.70 26.28 2.64
C ALA A 474 -20.07 24.80 2.77
N PHE A 475 -19.33 24.04 3.58
CA PHE A 475 -19.62 22.64 3.84
C PHE A 475 -20.94 22.45 4.59
N GLU A 476 -21.20 23.29 5.60
CA GLU A 476 -22.49 23.29 6.32
C GLU A 476 -23.66 23.64 5.39
N GLY A 477 -23.49 24.65 4.53
CA GLY A 477 -24.51 25.08 3.58
C GLY A 477 -24.85 24.06 2.48
N GLU A 478 -23.93 23.14 2.17
CA GLU A 478 -24.11 22.07 1.17
C GLU A 478 -24.47 20.70 1.81
N ASN A 479 -24.89 20.67 3.09
CA ASN A 479 -25.27 19.45 3.85
C ASN A 479 -24.16 18.39 3.91
N PHE A 480 -22.91 18.81 3.87
CA PHE A 480 -21.79 17.90 4.08
C PHE A 480 -21.65 17.51 5.56
N ASN A 481 -21.21 16.29 5.82
CA ASN A 481 -21.01 15.88 7.21
C ASN A 481 -19.76 16.55 7.80
N VAL A 482 -19.96 17.70 8.45
CA VAL A 482 -18.89 18.51 9.06
C VAL A 482 -18.07 17.76 10.11
N ALA A 483 -18.59 16.67 10.69
CA ALA A 483 -17.83 15.85 11.64
C ALA A 483 -16.60 15.20 11.02
N LEU A 484 -16.57 14.99 9.69
CA LEU A 484 -15.38 14.53 8.96
C LEU A 484 -14.25 15.55 8.98
N LEU A 485 -14.58 16.86 8.94
CA LEU A 485 -13.59 17.93 8.89
C LEU A 485 -12.70 17.95 10.14
N GLY A 486 -13.29 17.65 11.31
CA GLY A 486 -12.56 17.58 12.59
C GLY A 486 -11.70 16.32 12.77
N ARG A 487 -11.87 15.33 11.88
CA ARG A 487 -11.20 14.02 11.98
C ARG A 487 -10.05 13.85 11.01
N VAL A 488 -9.95 14.72 10.03
CA VAL A 488 -8.82 14.69 9.09
C VAL A 488 -7.70 15.61 9.55
N ASP A 489 -6.46 15.32 9.15
CA ASP A 489 -5.31 16.17 9.46
C ASP A 489 -5.43 17.55 8.81
N LYS A 490 -5.99 17.60 7.59
CA LYS A 490 -6.16 18.86 6.87
C LYS A 490 -7.22 18.81 5.78
N VAL A 491 -7.91 19.95 5.60
CA VAL A 491 -8.72 20.23 4.42
C VAL A 491 -7.86 21.07 3.47
N ILE A 492 -7.70 20.60 2.24
CA ILE A 492 -6.83 21.23 1.24
C ILE A 492 -7.68 21.70 0.05
N PRO A 493 -7.78 23.02 -0.17
CA PRO A 493 -8.53 23.59 -1.27
C PRO A 493 -7.79 23.45 -2.61
N PHE A 494 -8.54 23.11 -3.65
CA PHE A 494 -8.12 23.12 -5.04
C PHE A 494 -8.80 24.28 -5.75
N MET A 495 -8.03 25.18 -6.28
CA MET A 495 -8.55 26.35 -6.95
C MET A 495 -9.04 26.04 -8.39
N PRO A 496 -9.99 26.79 -8.93
CA PRO A 496 -10.34 26.72 -10.34
C PRO A 496 -9.12 26.98 -11.21
N LEU A 497 -9.01 26.25 -12.32
CA LEU A 497 -7.88 26.39 -13.24
C LEU A 497 -8.01 27.70 -14.04
N THR A 498 -6.93 28.46 -14.09
CA THR A 498 -6.86 29.67 -14.91
C THR A 498 -6.68 29.32 -16.38
N ILE A 499 -6.95 30.29 -17.28
CA ILE A 499 -6.75 30.11 -18.73
C ILE A 499 -5.31 29.68 -19.03
N LYS A 500 -4.31 30.33 -18.43
CA LYS A 500 -2.90 29.95 -18.61
C LYS A 500 -2.57 28.53 -18.13
N VAL A 501 -3.21 28.07 -17.09
CA VAL A 501 -3.05 26.69 -16.59
C VAL A 501 -3.72 25.70 -17.54
N ASN A 502 -4.91 26.03 -18.07
CA ASN A 502 -5.58 25.22 -19.07
C ASN A 502 -4.76 25.09 -20.35
N GLU A 503 -4.10 26.16 -20.79
CA GLU A 503 -3.16 26.14 -21.93
C GLU A 503 -2.04 25.12 -21.71
N ARG A 504 -1.39 25.16 -20.54
CA ARG A 504 -0.35 24.20 -20.20
C ARG A 504 -0.86 22.75 -20.16
N ILE A 505 -2.06 22.53 -19.63
CA ILE A 505 -2.67 21.20 -19.57
C ILE A 505 -2.96 20.66 -20.97
N VAL A 506 -3.51 21.51 -21.85
CA VAL A 506 -3.82 21.11 -23.25
C VAL A 506 -2.53 20.77 -23.99
N ASN A 507 -1.52 21.63 -23.88
CA ASN A 507 -0.20 21.41 -24.47
C ASN A 507 0.44 20.10 -23.99
N TYR A 508 0.51 19.91 -22.69
CA TYR A 508 1.08 18.70 -22.10
C TYR A 508 0.32 17.44 -22.55
N THR A 509 -1.02 17.49 -22.52
CA THR A 509 -1.84 16.33 -22.88
C THR A 509 -1.73 16.01 -24.37
N LEU A 510 -1.72 17.01 -25.24
CA LEU A 510 -1.55 16.81 -26.67
C LEU A 510 -0.19 16.16 -26.95
N ARG A 511 0.86 16.72 -26.39
CA ARG A 511 2.21 16.18 -26.53
C ARG A 511 2.32 14.74 -26.03
N GLU A 512 1.87 14.46 -24.81
CA GLU A 512 1.87 13.10 -24.24
C GLU A 512 1.15 12.10 -25.16
N ARG A 513 0.01 12.50 -25.73
CA ARG A 513 -0.77 11.64 -26.61
C ARG A 513 -0.08 11.41 -27.95
N LEU A 514 0.55 12.42 -28.52
CA LEU A 514 1.30 12.28 -29.76
C LEU A 514 2.56 11.42 -29.56
N GLU A 515 3.28 11.60 -28.46
CA GLU A 515 4.48 10.81 -28.12
C GLU A 515 4.17 9.35 -27.79
N THR A 516 3.01 9.05 -27.21
CA THR A 516 2.60 7.69 -26.82
C THR A 516 1.76 6.97 -27.88
N SER A 517 1.46 7.61 -28.97
CA SER A 517 0.65 7.01 -30.05
C SER A 517 1.39 5.84 -30.73
N VAL A 518 0.64 4.94 -31.37
CA VAL A 518 1.19 3.83 -32.17
C VAL A 518 2.06 4.37 -33.31
N THR A 519 1.86 5.63 -33.68
CA THR A 519 2.60 6.33 -34.73
C THR A 519 3.80 7.11 -34.20
N LYS A 520 4.50 6.59 -33.18
CA LYS A 520 5.69 7.20 -32.56
C LYS A 520 6.78 7.67 -33.54
N GLN A 521 6.78 7.14 -34.72
CA GLN A 521 7.76 7.47 -35.76
C GLN A 521 7.38 8.70 -36.59
N ARG A 522 6.18 9.23 -36.43
CA ARG A 522 5.74 10.45 -37.10
C ARG A 522 6.06 11.70 -36.32
N ASP A 523 6.51 12.68 -37.03
CA ASP A 523 6.66 14.02 -36.48
C ASP A 523 5.32 14.78 -36.59
N TYR A 524 4.99 15.51 -35.54
CA TYR A 524 3.78 16.32 -35.47
C TYR A 524 4.15 17.78 -35.20
N LEU A 525 3.62 18.69 -36.01
CA LEU A 525 3.66 20.10 -35.74
C LEU A 525 2.27 20.57 -35.31
N VAL A 526 2.20 21.21 -34.18
CA VAL A 526 0.98 21.82 -33.69
C VAL A 526 1.11 23.33 -33.80
N ASP A 527 0.22 23.95 -34.58
CA ASP A 527 0.13 25.41 -34.61
C ASP A 527 -0.32 25.93 -33.23
N PRO A 528 0.42 26.86 -32.62
CA PRO A 528 0.06 27.45 -31.32
C PRO A 528 -1.36 28.00 -31.25
N THR A 529 -1.90 28.50 -32.35
CA THR A 529 -3.27 29.02 -32.43
C THR A 529 -4.34 27.96 -32.20
N VAL A 530 -4.04 26.67 -32.44
CA VAL A 530 -4.96 25.56 -32.16
C VAL A 530 -5.29 25.49 -30.68
N ILE A 531 -4.30 25.68 -29.83
CA ILE A 531 -4.48 25.63 -28.38
C ILE A 531 -5.31 26.81 -27.91
N GLY A 532 -4.98 28.01 -28.39
CA GLY A 532 -5.76 29.20 -28.11
C GLY A 532 -7.22 29.07 -28.56
N HIS A 533 -7.45 28.46 -29.74
CA HIS A 533 -8.80 28.20 -30.25
C HIS A 533 -9.55 27.17 -29.37
N ILE A 534 -8.94 26.06 -29.02
CA ILE A 534 -9.53 25.07 -28.12
C ILE A 534 -10.00 25.72 -26.82
N ILE A 535 -9.18 26.58 -26.24
CA ILE A 535 -9.45 27.19 -24.93
C ILE A 535 -10.49 28.31 -25.04
N ARG A 536 -10.42 29.17 -26.03
CA ARG A 536 -11.30 30.32 -26.13
C ARG A 536 -12.65 30.01 -26.77
N ASP A 537 -12.62 29.22 -27.87
CA ASP A 537 -13.79 29.09 -28.72
C ASP A 537 -14.56 27.79 -28.51
N LYS A 538 -13.88 26.75 -28.01
CA LYS A 538 -14.51 25.44 -27.75
C LYS A 538 -14.79 25.15 -26.28
N THR A 539 -14.24 25.99 -25.36
CA THR A 539 -14.52 25.83 -23.94
C THR A 539 -15.76 26.67 -23.57
N PRO A 540 -16.77 26.07 -22.93
CA PRO A 540 -17.91 26.83 -22.44
C PRO A 540 -17.49 27.94 -21.48
N SER A 541 -18.13 29.10 -21.61
CA SER A 541 -17.85 30.29 -20.79
C SER A 541 -18.15 30.09 -19.29
N ASP A 542 -18.96 29.11 -18.94
CA ASP A 542 -19.30 28.76 -17.56
C ASP A 542 -18.17 27.96 -16.89
N SER A 543 -17.62 28.53 -15.85
CA SER A 543 -16.53 27.98 -15.04
C SER A 543 -16.81 26.57 -14.49
N GLU A 544 -18.06 26.15 -14.40
CA GLU A 544 -18.45 24.82 -13.95
C GLU A 544 -18.09 23.69 -14.93
N ARG A 545 -17.87 24.05 -16.21
CA ARG A 545 -17.55 23.09 -17.28
C ARG A 545 -16.09 23.18 -17.77
N GLY A 546 -15.28 24.05 -17.17
CA GLY A 546 -13.96 24.40 -17.68
C GLY A 546 -12.75 23.63 -17.11
N GLY A 547 -12.94 22.56 -16.33
CA GLY A 547 -11.83 21.82 -15.73
C GLY A 547 -11.01 21.00 -16.72
N ALA A 548 -9.83 20.54 -16.29
CA ALA A 548 -8.90 19.75 -17.11
C ALA A 548 -9.54 18.54 -17.80
N ARG A 549 -10.56 17.93 -17.21
CA ARG A 549 -11.32 16.81 -17.81
C ARG A 549 -12.04 17.26 -19.09
N ASN A 550 -12.67 18.44 -19.06
CA ASN A 550 -13.34 18.99 -20.22
C ASN A 550 -12.34 19.39 -21.31
N MET A 551 -11.19 19.97 -20.93
CA MET A 551 -10.12 20.28 -21.89
C MET A 551 -9.61 19.02 -22.60
N LYS A 552 -9.39 17.94 -21.89
CA LYS A 552 -8.96 16.65 -22.46
C LYS A 552 -10.01 16.09 -23.42
N ARG A 553 -11.30 16.26 -23.10
CA ARG A 553 -12.39 15.82 -23.97
C ARG A 553 -12.43 16.65 -25.26
N ILE A 554 -12.37 17.97 -25.15
CA ILE A 554 -12.36 18.86 -26.30
C ILE A 554 -11.15 18.57 -27.20
N LEU A 555 -9.98 18.33 -26.60
CA LEU A 555 -8.80 17.93 -27.34
C LEU A 555 -9.00 16.58 -28.07
N SER A 556 -9.64 15.61 -27.42
CA SER A 556 -9.98 14.34 -28.04
C SER A 556 -10.92 14.54 -29.24
N ASP A 557 -12.03 15.25 -29.03
CA ASP A 557 -13.10 15.40 -30.01
C ASP A 557 -12.65 16.22 -31.25
N TYR A 558 -11.85 17.26 -31.04
CA TYR A 558 -11.49 18.20 -32.10
C TYR A 558 -10.10 17.98 -32.71
N VAL A 559 -9.22 17.23 -32.07
CA VAL A 559 -7.85 17.01 -32.57
C VAL A 559 -7.55 15.52 -32.71
N LEU A 560 -7.64 14.75 -31.65
CA LEU A 560 -7.13 13.37 -31.66
C LEU A 560 -8.01 12.42 -32.48
N GLU A 561 -9.32 12.55 -32.37
CA GLU A 561 -10.24 11.73 -33.15
C GLU A 561 -10.16 12.04 -34.65
N PRO A 562 -10.23 13.31 -35.13
CA PRO A 562 -9.95 13.64 -36.50
C PRO A 562 -8.56 13.20 -36.97
N LEU A 563 -7.54 13.31 -36.13
CA LEU A 563 -6.19 12.86 -36.43
C LEU A 563 -6.14 11.34 -36.66
N SER A 564 -6.84 10.57 -35.82
CA SER A 564 -6.88 9.11 -35.96
C SER A 564 -7.50 8.71 -37.31
N PHE A 565 -8.62 9.32 -37.70
CA PHE A 565 -9.24 9.08 -38.98
C PHE A 565 -8.38 9.56 -40.18
N PHE A 566 -7.66 10.65 -39.99
CA PHE A 566 -6.74 11.15 -40.99
C PHE A 566 -5.60 10.16 -41.27
N ILE A 567 -5.03 9.60 -40.21
CA ILE A 567 -3.97 8.60 -40.26
C ILE A 567 -4.49 7.27 -40.85
N ASP A 568 -5.69 6.83 -40.49
CA ASP A 568 -6.28 5.56 -40.93
C ASP A 568 -6.63 5.55 -42.40
N ARG A 569 -7.00 6.69 -42.95
CA ARG A 569 -7.33 6.84 -44.41
C ARG A 569 -6.13 6.71 -45.35
N GLN A 570 -4.91 6.75 -44.82
CA GLN A 570 -3.71 6.62 -45.63
C GLN A 570 -3.43 5.15 -45.91
N ASP A 571 -3.32 4.81 -47.20
CA ASP A 571 -3.15 3.44 -47.65
C ASP A 571 -1.84 2.82 -47.16
N PRO A 572 -1.89 1.77 -46.31
CA PRO A 572 -0.69 1.08 -45.84
C PRO A 572 0.16 0.44 -46.94
N LYS A 573 -0.41 0.26 -48.16
CA LYS A 573 0.28 -0.37 -49.28
C LYS A 573 1.27 0.54 -49.99
N THR A 574 1.16 1.84 -49.81
CA THR A 574 2.01 2.81 -50.52
C THR A 574 3.30 3.17 -49.78
N GLY A 575 3.52 2.69 -48.59
CA GLY A 575 4.74 2.93 -47.79
C GLY A 575 4.95 4.36 -47.30
N TYR A 576 4.06 5.29 -47.66
CA TYR A 576 4.18 6.70 -47.31
C TYR A 576 3.85 7.02 -45.85
N PHE A 577 3.47 6.04 -45.10
CA PHE A 577 2.91 6.20 -43.75
C PHE A 577 3.87 6.76 -42.73
N HIS A 578 5.18 6.70 -42.99
CA HIS A 578 6.19 6.99 -41.96
C HIS A 578 7.15 8.13 -42.31
N GLU A 579 7.08 8.64 -43.53
CA GLU A 579 8.10 9.56 -44.05
C GLU A 579 7.73 11.03 -43.92
N PHE A 580 6.44 11.35 -43.72
CA PHE A 580 5.99 12.74 -43.74
C PHE A 580 5.39 13.18 -42.40
N PRO A 581 5.79 14.36 -41.92
CA PRO A 581 5.23 14.95 -40.71
C PRO A 581 3.77 15.41 -40.94
N VAL A 582 3.01 15.52 -39.84
CA VAL A 582 1.61 15.95 -39.86
C VAL A 582 1.45 17.32 -39.21
N VAL A 583 0.79 18.23 -39.88
CA VAL A 583 0.44 19.56 -39.34
C VAL A 583 -0.94 19.52 -38.71
N ILE A 584 -1.04 20.06 -37.52
CA ILE A 584 -2.29 20.33 -36.81
C ILE A 584 -2.43 21.85 -36.75
N GLY A 585 -3.35 22.41 -37.52
CA GLY A 585 -3.54 23.83 -37.67
C GLY A 585 -5.01 24.25 -37.70
N ILE A 586 -5.27 25.52 -37.89
CA ILE A 586 -6.62 26.08 -38.08
C ILE A 586 -6.83 26.45 -39.53
N LYS A 587 -7.99 26.09 -40.10
CA LYS A 587 -8.35 26.43 -41.47
C LYS A 587 -8.33 27.95 -41.65
N GLY A 588 -7.62 28.43 -42.66
CA GLY A 588 -7.41 29.87 -42.95
C GLY A 588 -6.10 30.40 -42.32
N HIS A 589 -5.72 29.98 -41.16
CA HIS A 589 -4.46 30.39 -40.51
C HIS A 589 -3.24 29.68 -41.15
N VAL A 590 -3.42 28.45 -41.53
CA VAL A 590 -2.38 27.66 -42.18
C VAL A 590 -2.05 28.14 -43.56
N ARG A 591 -2.97 28.84 -44.21
CA ARG A 591 -2.79 29.31 -45.57
C ARG A 591 -2.14 30.66 -45.72
N HIS A 592 -2.34 31.54 -44.76
CA HIS A 592 -2.08 32.96 -44.98
C HIS A 592 -1.58 33.64 -43.72
N LYS A 593 -0.34 33.39 -43.37
CA LYS A 593 0.33 34.29 -42.45
C LYS A 593 0.59 35.68 -43.08
N TYR A 594 0.47 35.75 -44.39
CA TYR A 594 0.80 36.97 -45.18
C TYR A 594 -0.26 37.41 -46.20
N GLN A 595 -1.33 36.70 -46.34
CA GLN A 595 -2.47 37.17 -47.15
C GLN A 595 -3.63 37.52 -46.23
N ASP A 596 -4.00 38.76 -46.37
CA ASP A 596 -5.01 39.44 -45.61
C ASP A 596 -6.32 38.68 -45.41
N GLN A 597 -6.82 38.76 -44.17
CA GLN A 597 -8.25 38.88 -43.85
C GLN A 597 -9.19 37.78 -44.26
N GLY A 598 -8.72 36.59 -44.56
CA GLY A 598 -9.58 35.43 -44.56
C GLY A 598 -9.91 35.02 -43.12
N ASP A 599 -11.15 34.91 -42.81
CA ASP A 599 -11.78 34.58 -41.55
C ASP A 599 -10.92 33.69 -40.62
N ILE A 600 -10.11 34.31 -39.82
CA ILE A 600 -9.38 33.64 -38.67
C ILE A 600 -10.39 32.99 -37.72
N ASN A 601 -11.65 33.36 -37.84
CA ASN A 601 -12.75 32.89 -37.00
C ASN A 601 -13.47 31.64 -37.54
N SER A 602 -13.05 31.02 -38.65
CA SER A 602 -13.71 29.80 -39.10
C SER A 602 -13.65 28.62 -38.11
N GLY A 603 -12.72 28.65 -37.17
CA GLY A 603 -12.69 27.77 -36.04
C GLY A 603 -12.58 26.28 -36.32
N THR A 604 -12.24 25.94 -37.55
CA THR A 604 -12.10 24.54 -37.98
C THR A 604 -10.65 24.11 -37.93
N ILE A 605 -10.35 23.12 -37.14
CA ILE A 605 -9.02 22.52 -37.07
C ILE A 605 -8.79 21.69 -38.33
N VAL A 606 -7.65 21.88 -38.98
CA VAL A 606 -7.26 21.19 -40.19
C VAL A 606 -6.07 20.31 -39.93
N LEU A 607 -6.11 19.11 -40.50
CA LEU A 607 -5.01 18.18 -40.50
C LEU A 607 -4.51 18.02 -41.93
N LYS A 608 -3.21 18.19 -42.14
CA LYS A 608 -2.58 18.09 -43.46
C LYS A 608 -1.29 17.31 -43.37
N GLU A 609 -0.88 16.69 -44.43
CA GLU A 609 0.33 15.92 -44.55
C GLU A 609 1.26 16.51 -45.61
N CYS A 610 2.55 16.46 -45.40
CA CYS A 610 3.55 16.88 -46.36
C CYS A 610 3.82 15.75 -47.36
N HIS A 611 3.64 16.02 -48.65
CA HIS A 611 3.85 15.05 -49.71
C HIS A 611 5.15 15.28 -50.51
N SER A 612 5.97 16.27 -50.15
CA SER A 612 7.15 16.61 -50.94
C SER A 612 8.43 16.69 -50.07
N PHE A 613 9.10 15.57 -49.95
CA PHE A 613 10.40 15.53 -49.28
C PHE A 613 11.50 16.27 -50.04
N ALA A 614 11.46 16.18 -51.37
CA ALA A 614 12.40 16.89 -52.24
C ALA A 614 12.32 18.40 -52.10
N THR A 615 11.14 18.94 -51.83
CA THR A 615 10.93 20.37 -51.57
C THR A 615 11.49 20.78 -50.21
N VAL A 616 11.34 19.90 -49.22
CA VAL A 616 11.92 20.09 -47.88
C VAL A 616 13.43 20.16 -47.94
N ASP A 617 14.07 19.19 -48.58
CA ASP A 617 15.52 19.15 -48.72
C ASP A 617 16.07 20.36 -49.49
N ALA A 618 15.37 20.80 -50.53
CA ALA A 618 15.75 21.96 -51.32
C ALA A 618 15.71 23.25 -50.51
N VAL A 619 14.69 23.43 -49.63
CA VAL A 619 14.58 24.59 -48.75
C VAL A 619 15.61 24.52 -47.66
N LEU A 620 15.88 23.34 -47.11
CA LEU A 620 16.92 23.15 -46.11
C LEU A 620 18.31 23.45 -46.62
N ALA A 621 18.62 23.01 -47.83
CA ALA A 621 19.88 23.32 -48.50
C ALA A 621 20.03 24.84 -48.67
N LYS A 622 18.96 25.52 -49.12
CA LYS A 622 18.96 26.98 -49.29
C LYS A 622 19.08 27.72 -47.99
N LEU A 623 18.45 27.28 -46.94
CA LEU A 623 18.60 27.84 -45.59
C LEU A 623 20.03 27.64 -45.04
N GLY A 624 20.62 26.46 -45.32
CA GLY A 624 22.00 26.15 -44.98
C GLY A 624 23.00 27.05 -45.70
N GLU A 625 22.78 27.29 -47.00
CA GLU A 625 23.60 28.19 -47.78
C GLU A 625 23.56 29.63 -47.29
N LEU A 626 22.40 30.12 -46.92
CA LEU A 626 22.22 31.51 -46.44
C LEU A 626 22.91 31.76 -45.08
N HIS A 627 23.07 30.74 -44.27
CA HIS A 627 23.56 30.91 -42.89
C HIS A 627 24.77 30.06 -42.53
N GLY A 628 25.31 29.30 -43.45
CA GLY A 628 26.48 28.43 -43.22
C GLY A 628 26.20 27.31 -42.21
N VAL A 629 24.99 26.89 -42.09
CA VAL A 629 24.53 25.86 -41.14
C VAL A 629 24.01 24.65 -41.91
N THR A 630 24.40 23.44 -41.49
CA THR A 630 23.87 22.21 -42.07
C THR A 630 22.72 21.72 -41.20
N PHE A 631 21.56 21.60 -41.78
CA PHE A 631 20.38 21.07 -41.14
C PHE A 631 20.20 19.59 -41.48
N LYS A 632 19.72 18.82 -40.52
CA LYS A 632 19.40 17.41 -40.74
C LYS A 632 17.91 17.28 -40.97
N ALA A 633 17.54 16.51 -41.96
CA ALA A 633 16.16 16.29 -42.38
C ALA A 633 15.27 15.70 -41.27
N ASP A 634 15.86 14.89 -40.38
CA ASP A 634 15.19 14.30 -39.23
C ASP A 634 14.88 15.31 -38.11
N GLN A 635 15.49 16.49 -38.16
CA GLN A 635 15.31 17.56 -37.17
C GLN A 635 14.41 18.69 -37.66
N LEU A 636 13.95 18.57 -38.90
CA LEU A 636 13.32 19.65 -39.56
C LEU A 636 12.06 19.34 -40.22
N PHE A 637 11.28 20.32 -40.36
CA PHE A 637 10.10 20.33 -41.06
C PHE A 637 9.93 21.64 -41.70
N MET A 638 9.05 21.71 -42.55
CA MET A 638 9.07 22.60 -43.47
C MET A 638 7.99 23.18 -44.09
N PRO A 639 7.98 24.20 -44.42
CA PRO A 639 7.28 25.13 -45.01
C PRO A 639 7.38 25.39 -46.33
N ILE A 640 6.60 25.96 -46.99
CA ILE A 640 6.63 26.31 -48.15
C ILE A 640 5.99 27.38 -48.68
N ASP A 641 5.85 27.48 -49.59
CA ASP A 641 5.45 28.30 -50.63
C ASP A 641 5.08 29.63 -50.19
N ASP A 642 5.03 30.66 -50.53
CA ASP A 642 4.50 31.96 -50.19
C ASP A 642 5.05 32.64 -48.95
N TYR A 643 6.00 32.04 -48.27
CA TYR A 643 6.74 32.79 -47.34
C TYR A 643 7.65 33.77 -48.06
N ALA A 644 7.50 35.00 -47.77
CA ALA A 644 8.09 36.12 -48.46
C ALA A 644 9.61 36.01 -48.62
N SER A 645 10.26 35.26 -47.73
CA SER A 645 11.68 34.97 -47.90
C SER A 645 12.14 33.75 -47.11
N ALA A 646 13.13 33.04 -47.66
CA ALA A 646 13.86 32.02 -46.91
C ALA A 646 14.46 32.54 -45.60
N GLN A 647 14.60 33.84 -45.47
CA GLN A 647 15.15 34.52 -44.30
C GLN A 647 14.15 34.60 -43.16
N ASP A 648 12.86 34.83 -43.46
CA ASP A 648 11.80 34.81 -42.45
C ASP A 648 11.60 33.41 -41.88
N LEU A 649 11.66 32.43 -42.76
CA LEU A 649 11.63 31.02 -42.39
C LEU A 649 12.78 30.66 -41.47
N LEU A 650 13.96 31.09 -41.79
CA LEU A 650 15.17 30.79 -40.98
C LEU A 650 15.13 31.53 -39.65
N ILE A 651 14.66 32.75 -39.57
CA ILE A 651 14.51 33.51 -38.32
C ILE A 651 13.53 32.78 -37.41
N ALA A 652 12.38 32.41 -37.93
CA ALA A 652 11.38 31.67 -37.16
C ALA A 652 11.89 30.31 -36.72
N PHE A 653 12.62 29.60 -37.62
CA PHE A 653 13.24 28.33 -37.32
C PHE A 653 14.35 28.43 -36.26
N ASN A 654 15.30 29.33 -36.44
CA ASN A 654 16.37 29.51 -35.46
C ASN A 654 15.85 29.95 -34.10
N LYS A 655 14.79 30.74 -34.06
CA LYS A 655 14.16 31.14 -32.81
C LYS A 655 13.49 30.00 -32.11
N ALA A 656 12.80 29.14 -32.85
CA ALA A 656 12.20 27.90 -32.30
C ALA A 656 13.26 26.88 -31.87
N TYR A 657 14.36 26.77 -32.61
CA TYR A 657 15.43 25.80 -32.35
C TYR A 657 16.38 26.22 -31.23
N THR A 658 16.74 27.50 -31.14
CA THR A 658 17.72 28.00 -30.18
C THR A 658 17.14 28.29 -28.79
N THR A 659 15.87 28.59 -28.70
CA THR A 659 15.26 29.02 -27.43
C THR A 659 14.97 27.88 -26.48
N HIS A 660 14.90 26.62 -26.98
CA HIS A 660 14.44 25.52 -26.14
C HIS A 660 15.36 24.31 -26.05
N GLY A 661 16.50 24.26 -26.77
CA GLY A 661 17.43 23.13 -26.67
C GLY A 661 16.84 21.73 -26.93
N VAL A 662 15.52 21.67 -26.99
CA VAL A 662 14.70 20.50 -27.32
C VAL A 662 13.53 21.02 -28.13
N THR A 663 13.56 20.81 -29.41
CA THR A 663 12.45 21.11 -30.28
C THR A 663 11.30 20.18 -30.01
N TYR A 664 10.30 20.68 -29.34
CA TYR A 664 9.04 19.97 -29.15
C TYR A 664 8.17 19.96 -30.40
N PHE A 665 8.50 20.85 -31.34
CA PHE A 665 7.84 20.94 -32.62
C PHE A 665 8.88 20.82 -33.70
N LYS A 666 8.85 19.70 -34.37
CA LYS A 666 9.51 19.56 -35.63
C LYS A 666 8.60 20.14 -36.68
N THR A 667 9.10 21.00 -37.48
CA THR A 667 8.40 21.71 -38.49
C THR A 667 7.91 20.81 -39.51
N VAL A 668 6.92 21.19 -40.25
CA VAL A 668 6.19 20.32 -41.05
C VAL A 668 5.70 20.99 -42.28
N ALA A 669 6.07 20.46 -43.34
CA ALA A 669 5.45 20.77 -44.61
C ALA A 669 4.19 19.94 -44.75
N TYR A 670 3.18 20.48 -45.33
CA TYR A 670 1.98 19.75 -45.66
C TYR A 670 1.50 20.09 -47.06
N PHE A 671 0.83 19.15 -47.67
CA PHE A 671 0.25 19.35 -48.99
C PHE A 671 -1.18 19.87 -48.87
N ASN A 672 -1.45 21.00 -49.49
CA ASN A 672 -2.79 21.55 -49.54
C ASN A 672 -3.56 20.93 -50.67
N GLN A 673 -4.40 19.95 -50.38
CA GLN A 673 -5.21 19.26 -51.40
C GLN A 673 -6.13 20.19 -52.21
N ALA A 674 -6.48 21.35 -51.69
CA ALA A 674 -7.37 22.25 -52.40
C ALA A 674 -6.66 23.04 -53.50
N ASN A 675 -5.33 23.22 -53.39
CA ASN A 675 -4.55 24.00 -54.35
C ASN A 675 -3.46 23.19 -55.02
N GLU A 676 -3.30 21.90 -54.65
CA GLU A 676 -2.19 21.04 -55.09
C GLU A 676 -0.81 21.64 -54.81
N GLU A 677 -0.73 22.48 -53.80
CA GLU A 677 0.51 23.18 -53.38
C GLU A 677 1.01 22.62 -52.06
N THR A 678 2.34 22.62 -51.90
CA THR A 678 2.94 22.25 -50.65
C THR A 678 3.09 23.52 -49.80
N GLU A 679 2.48 23.52 -48.67
CA GLU A 679 2.54 24.63 -47.71
C GLU A 679 3.38 24.24 -46.50
N VAL A 680 4.00 25.27 -45.90
CA VAL A 680 4.90 25.05 -44.79
C VAL A 680 4.48 25.86 -43.61
N LEU A 681 4.54 25.26 -42.49
CA LEU A 681 4.20 25.89 -41.24
C LEU A 681 5.40 25.90 -40.28
N LEU A 682 5.73 27.06 -39.77
CA LEU A 682 6.72 27.23 -38.76
C LEU A 682 6.05 27.53 -37.43
N ALA A 683 6.51 26.89 -36.39
CA ALA A 683 6.19 27.33 -35.05
C ALA A 683 6.73 28.76 -34.87
N ASN A 684 5.86 29.67 -34.46
CA ASN A 684 6.30 31.04 -34.15
C ASN A 684 7.19 31.01 -32.92
N GLY A 685 8.38 31.52 -33.06
CA GLY A 685 9.31 31.63 -31.96
C GLY A 685 8.90 32.54 -30.80
N ASP A 686 7.84 33.34 -30.97
CA ASP A 686 7.34 34.24 -29.90
C ASP A 686 6.36 33.53 -28.95
N ASP A 687 5.79 32.40 -29.37
CA ASP A 687 4.94 31.58 -28.53
C ASP A 687 5.73 30.45 -27.83
N THR A 688 7.00 30.65 -27.65
CA THR A 688 7.92 29.70 -27.00
C THR A 688 7.66 29.44 -25.52
N THR A 689 6.57 29.95 -24.98
CA THR A 689 5.99 29.56 -23.70
C THR A 689 4.96 28.41 -23.87
N ILE A 690 5.14 27.56 -24.85
CA ILE A 690 4.36 26.35 -24.99
C ILE A 690 4.95 25.27 -24.10
#